data_2fbacada2573532eb49c082f294f78e2
#
_entry.id   2fbacada2573532eb49c082f294f78e2
#
_cell.length_a   1.000
_cell.length_b   1.000
_cell.length_c   1.000
_cell.angle_alpha   90.00
_cell.angle_beta   90.00
_cell.angle_gamma   90.00
#
_symmetry.space_group_name_H-M   'P 1'
#
loop_
_entity.id
_entity.type
_entity.pdbx_description
1 polymer ?
#
loop_
_entity_poly.entity_id
_entity_poly.type
_entity_poly.pdbx_seq_one_letter_code
_entity_poly.pdbx_strand_id
1 'polypeptide(L)'
;AGPPADDGRGARAGTTAETLYAQGVLMWRAGRRKDAVGLLDAALRAKPDFPEALCMGGYVLGESGKRAAALQFYRRALGLELDLPIAWSNAGKLYLELGRTAEALDSFQAALALKPGDADVWNSRAGALRKLGRLEESAASALEALRLRPDFAEAALNLGNARLKLDRAAEALEAYRLASSIKPDYSTALCGQALALRALDRLEEARAAFEQAERLGNVEAVSGKGCLDLTLGDFERGWEGYEARWLAGKSLDEALGVRFPKWSGPGRTGERVLALNDHGFGDTIQFARYLPMMKSAGAIPTLLAPARLHRLLSSLGDVRIVADAPEGESFDAQIAISSLPRAFATRLDSVPAAVPYLRAEPALAQKWAARIGPSGFKIGIVWQGNADPEADMARSMPLAAFAPLAAAPNARLISLQKGFGVEQLADLPPGMRVESLGEDFDAGPDAFIDAAAAMMHLDLVVACDTSIAHLAGALGRPVWVALKSDAEWRWLRDRDDSPWYPTMRLFRQKRRGDWSGVFAAMAERLASPAQDRGPELLLAIPGSVGELIDRIAMQEITSRRSRDDEASRGARGELAALEDCLRRSGLDHPGLGALRKGLAAVDERLLAVEDEIRSCEKEDEFGERLVALARSLVTANDRRAAIKRDIDRLFRSPTPAEKRRA
;
A
#
# COMPACT_ATOMS: atom_id res chain seq x y z
N ALA A 1 27.57 3.82 -99.78
CA ALA A 1 27.22 3.08 -98.57
C ALA A 1 27.13 4.07 -97.41
N GLY A 2 25.90 4.39 -97.02
CA GLY A 2 25.66 5.21 -95.84
C GLY A 2 25.68 4.37 -94.55
N PRO A 3 25.90 4.94 -93.36
CA PRO A 3 25.93 4.23 -92.06
C PRO A 3 24.50 3.77 -91.68
N PRO A 4 24.35 2.64 -91.00
CA PRO A 4 23.05 2.14 -90.58
C PRO A 4 22.46 3.04 -89.48
N ALA A 5 21.13 3.18 -89.54
CA ALA A 5 20.33 3.93 -88.55
C ALA A 5 20.53 3.39 -87.15
N ASP A 6 20.73 4.33 -86.26
CA ASP A 6 20.76 4.12 -84.76
C ASP A 6 19.36 3.71 -84.31
N ASP A 7 19.22 2.44 -83.90
CA ASP A 7 17.99 1.85 -83.42
C ASP A 7 17.85 2.24 -81.94
N GLY A 8 17.23 3.38 -81.72
CA GLY A 8 17.02 4.02 -80.36
C GLY A 8 16.26 3.14 -79.36
N ARG A 9 16.85 2.01 -79.01
CA ARG A 9 16.50 1.24 -77.81
C ARG A 9 17.56 1.45 -76.72
N GLY A 10 17.61 2.68 -76.25
CA GLY A 10 18.27 2.93 -74.99
C GLY A 10 17.60 2.09 -73.88
N ALA A 11 18.23 1.00 -73.53
CA ALA A 11 17.86 0.23 -72.32
C ALA A 11 17.84 1.20 -71.16
N ARG A 12 16.62 1.59 -70.72
CA ARG A 12 16.46 2.17 -69.36
C ARG A 12 17.06 1.15 -68.44
N ALA A 13 18.25 1.43 -67.87
CA ALA A 13 18.81 0.69 -66.75
C ALA A 13 17.73 0.65 -65.70
N GLY A 14 17.07 -0.51 -65.53
CA GLY A 14 16.03 -0.70 -64.53
C GLY A 14 16.64 -0.43 -63.20
N THR A 15 16.05 0.48 -62.46
CA THR A 15 16.50 0.78 -61.08
C THR A 15 16.43 -0.50 -60.26
N THR A 16 17.57 -1.04 -59.86
CA THR A 16 17.61 -2.31 -59.10
C THR A 16 16.98 -2.16 -57.72
N ALA A 17 16.55 -3.26 -57.11
CA ALA A 17 16.01 -3.25 -55.74
C ALA A 17 17.01 -2.65 -54.75
N GLU A 18 18.31 -2.92 -54.96
CA GLU A 18 19.41 -2.40 -54.14
C GLU A 18 19.55 -0.87 -54.30
N THR A 19 19.40 -0.34 -55.53
CA THR A 19 19.44 1.12 -55.77
C THR A 19 18.23 1.81 -55.13
N LEU A 20 17.04 1.26 -55.24
CA LEU A 20 15.84 1.77 -54.61
C LEU A 20 15.94 1.76 -53.08
N TYR A 21 16.48 0.68 -52.50
CA TYR A 21 16.76 0.59 -51.08
C TYR A 21 17.76 1.66 -50.62
N ALA A 22 18.90 1.80 -51.29
CA ALA A 22 19.90 2.80 -50.96
C ALA A 22 19.35 4.23 -51.02
N GLN A 23 18.54 4.55 -52.03
CA GLN A 23 17.84 5.83 -52.15
C GLN A 23 16.82 6.01 -51.00
N GLY A 24 16.08 4.95 -50.64
CA GLY A 24 15.15 4.96 -49.51
C GLY A 24 15.81 5.27 -48.19
N VAL A 25 16.98 4.67 -47.91
CA VAL A 25 17.79 4.95 -46.73
C VAL A 25 18.29 6.40 -46.70
N LEU A 26 18.75 6.93 -47.86
CA LEU A 26 19.16 8.32 -48.00
C LEU A 26 18.01 9.31 -47.75
N MET A 27 16.84 9.03 -48.30
CA MET A 27 15.64 9.87 -48.07
C MET A 27 15.22 9.86 -46.61
N TRP A 28 15.30 8.69 -45.95
CA TRP A 28 15.04 8.60 -44.49
C TRP A 28 15.98 9.46 -43.68
N ARG A 29 17.31 9.36 -43.95
CA ARG A 29 18.34 10.19 -43.30
C ARG A 29 18.14 11.69 -43.52
N ALA A 30 17.60 12.06 -44.71
CA ALA A 30 17.27 13.43 -45.04
C ALA A 30 15.93 13.93 -44.49
N GLY A 31 15.25 13.13 -43.66
CA GLY A 31 13.97 13.46 -43.05
C GLY A 31 12.76 13.36 -44.00
N ARG A 32 12.96 12.95 -45.26
CA ARG A 32 11.93 12.79 -46.29
C ARG A 32 11.19 11.45 -46.12
N ARG A 33 10.46 11.32 -45.02
CA ARG A 33 9.87 10.05 -44.58
C ARG A 33 8.93 9.39 -45.61
N LYS A 34 8.08 10.19 -46.32
CA LYS A 34 7.14 9.67 -47.31
C LYS A 34 7.87 9.08 -48.53
N ASP A 35 8.90 9.78 -48.99
CA ASP A 35 9.70 9.33 -50.12
C ASP A 35 10.49 8.06 -49.80
N ALA A 36 11.04 8.00 -48.56
CA ALA A 36 11.72 6.80 -48.07
C ALA A 36 10.80 5.57 -48.04
N VAL A 37 9.56 5.71 -47.54
CA VAL A 37 8.57 4.63 -47.57
C VAL A 37 8.26 4.17 -49.00
N GLY A 38 8.02 5.09 -49.92
CA GLY A 38 7.72 4.76 -51.31
C GLY A 38 8.86 4.01 -52.01
N LEU A 39 10.11 4.40 -51.75
CA LEU A 39 11.31 3.75 -52.30
C LEU A 39 11.55 2.37 -51.70
N LEU A 40 11.36 2.20 -50.40
CA LEU A 40 11.46 0.90 -49.69
C LEU A 40 10.39 -0.07 -50.18
N ASP A 41 9.16 0.41 -50.35
CA ASP A 41 8.07 -0.37 -50.96
C ASP A 41 8.39 -0.81 -52.39
N ALA A 42 8.95 0.09 -53.21
CA ALA A 42 9.38 -0.23 -54.57
C ALA A 42 10.53 -1.27 -54.56
N ALA A 43 11.49 -1.14 -53.65
CA ALA A 43 12.55 -2.12 -53.47
C ALA A 43 12.01 -3.51 -53.15
N LEU A 44 11.07 -3.60 -52.17
CA LEU A 44 10.43 -4.86 -51.77
C LEU A 44 9.47 -5.43 -52.81
N ARG A 45 8.88 -4.60 -53.68
CA ARG A 45 8.14 -5.10 -54.84
C ARG A 45 9.07 -5.70 -55.90
N ALA A 46 10.26 -5.10 -56.09
CA ALA A 46 11.25 -5.61 -57.05
C ALA A 46 11.95 -6.88 -56.53
N LYS A 47 12.19 -6.95 -55.21
CA LYS A 47 12.83 -8.09 -54.56
C LYS A 47 12.13 -8.35 -53.20
N PRO A 48 11.08 -9.18 -53.15
CA PRO A 48 10.30 -9.44 -51.98
C PRO A 48 11.11 -10.04 -50.79
N ASP A 49 12.10 -10.85 -51.10
CA ASP A 49 13.00 -11.51 -50.15
C ASP A 49 14.34 -10.75 -50.07
N PHE A 50 14.26 -9.50 -49.58
CA PHE A 50 15.38 -8.60 -49.39
C PHE A 50 15.50 -8.27 -47.88
N PRO A 51 16.36 -8.99 -47.11
CA PRO A 51 16.40 -8.89 -45.67
C PRO A 51 16.68 -7.47 -45.15
N GLU A 52 17.61 -6.74 -45.76
CA GLU A 52 17.97 -5.38 -45.34
C GLU A 52 16.82 -4.38 -45.61
N ALA A 53 16.11 -4.54 -46.74
CA ALA A 53 14.93 -3.70 -47.03
C ALA A 53 13.75 -4.02 -46.11
N LEU A 54 13.58 -5.29 -45.71
CA LEU A 54 12.62 -5.71 -44.69
C LEU A 54 12.99 -5.12 -43.33
N CYS A 55 14.26 -5.17 -42.92
CA CYS A 55 14.72 -4.56 -41.66
C CYS A 55 14.45 -3.05 -41.62
N MET A 56 14.79 -2.34 -42.70
CA MET A 56 14.55 -0.91 -42.80
C MET A 56 13.05 -0.58 -42.86
N GLY A 57 12.24 -1.37 -43.55
CA GLY A 57 10.78 -1.26 -43.60
C GLY A 57 10.18 -1.47 -42.18
N GLY A 58 10.67 -2.48 -41.45
CA GLY A 58 10.32 -2.71 -40.07
C GLY A 58 10.64 -1.52 -39.15
N TYR A 59 11.82 -0.93 -39.32
CA TYR A 59 12.22 0.28 -38.57
C TYR A 59 11.29 1.46 -38.85
N VAL A 60 11.02 1.74 -40.13
CA VAL A 60 10.13 2.83 -40.55
C VAL A 60 8.71 2.64 -40.04
N LEU A 61 8.19 1.41 -40.05
CA LEU A 61 6.87 1.08 -39.48
C LEU A 61 6.83 1.26 -37.97
N GLY A 62 7.89 0.87 -37.30
CA GLY A 62 8.03 1.06 -35.83
C GLY A 62 7.98 2.55 -35.44
N GLU A 63 8.78 3.37 -36.12
CA GLU A 63 8.79 4.84 -35.96
C GLU A 63 7.43 5.49 -36.28
N SER A 64 6.62 4.84 -37.12
CA SER A 64 5.26 5.29 -37.44
C SER A 64 4.19 4.75 -36.47
N GLY A 65 4.57 4.11 -35.39
CA GLY A 65 3.68 3.53 -34.38
C GLY A 65 3.00 2.21 -34.82
N LYS A 66 3.28 1.70 -36.00
CA LYS A 66 2.70 0.46 -36.54
C LYS A 66 3.47 -0.79 -36.06
N ARG A 67 3.54 -0.95 -34.71
CA ARG A 67 4.39 -1.93 -34.04
C ARG A 67 4.19 -3.38 -34.48
N ALA A 68 2.93 -3.83 -34.64
CA ALA A 68 2.62 -5.19 -35.05
C ALA A 68 3.10 -5.47 -36.50
N ALA A 69 2.93 -4.51 -37.43
CA ALA A 69 3.42 -4.63 -38.80
C ALA A 69 4.94 -4.60 -38.86
N ALA A 70 5.59 -3.72 -38.08
CA ALA A 70 7.05 -3.66 -37.97
C ALA A 70 7.64 -5.02 -37.50
N LEU A 71 7.00 -5.66 -36.51
CA LEU A 71 7.43 -6.96 -36.00
C LEU A 71 7.31 -8.07 -37.06
N GLN A 72 6.25 -8.03 -37.92
CA GLN A 72 6.12 -8.96 -39.03
C GLN A 72 7.27 -8.80 -40.06
N PHE A 73 7.68 -7.58 -40.35
CA PHE A 73 8.81 -7.29 -41.21
C PHE A 73 10.13 -7.87 -40.67
N TYR A 74 10.41 -7.64 -39.37
CA TYR A 74 11.63 -8.23 -38.75
C TYR A 74 11.56 -9.76 -38.76
N ARG A 75 10.41 -10.36 -38.41
CA ARG A 75 10.23 -11.82 -38.46
C ARG A 75 10.47 -12.38 -39.86
N ARG A 76 9.99 -11.69 -40.89
CA ARG A 76 10.22 -12.09 -42.27
C ARG A 76 11.69 -11.96 -42.67
N ALA A 77 12.36 -10.86 -42.27
CA ALA A 77 13.79 -10.69 -42.47
C ALA A 77 14.62 -11.80 -41.83
N LEU A 78 14.33 -12.11 -40.56
CA LEU A 78 14.98 -13.17 -39.81
C LEU A 78 14.64 -14.58 -40.32
N GLY A 79 13.49 -14.77 -40.92
CA GLY A 79 13.16 -16.03 -41.62
C GLY A 79 13.96 -16.26 -42.90
N LEU A 80 14.48 -15.19 -43.52
CA LEU A 80 15.34 -15.27 -44.71
C LEU A 80 16.83 -15.36 -44.29
N GLU A 81 17.24 -14.63 -43.28
CA GLU A 81 18.61 -14.56 -42.82
C GLU A 81 18.64 -14.38 -41.31
N LEU A 82 19.22 -15.33 -40.58
CA LEU A 82 19.30 -15.30 -39.11
C LEU A 82 20.42 -14.42 -38.56
N ASP A 83 21.45 -14.14 -39.38
CA ASP A 83 22.66 -13.39 -39.01
C ASP A 83 22.46 -11.87 -39.14
N LEU A 84 21.30 -11.38 -38.66
CA LEU A 84 20.93 -9.97 -38.71
C LEU A 84 20.80 -9.40 -37.30
N PRO A 85 21.90 -8.99 -36.60
CA PRO A 85 21.87 -8.50 -35.21
C PRO A 85 20.97 -7.27 -35.05
N ILE A 86 20.88 -6.41 -36.05
CA ILE A 86 19.99 -5.23 -36.06
C ILE A 86 18.52 -5.64 -36.05
N ALA A 87 18.14 -6.65 -36.85
CA ALA A 87 16.77 -7.16 -36.89
C ALA A 87 16.37 -7.75 -35.51
N TRP A 88 17.23 -8.58 -34.94
CA TRP A 88 17.03 -9.13 -33.59
C TRP A 88 16.89 -8.02 -32.52
N SER A 89 17.81 -7.05 -32.53
CA SER A 89 17.79 -5.94 -31.57
C SER A 89 16.50 -5.12 -31.66
N ASN A 90 16.09 -4.75 -32.88
CA ASN A 90 14.88 -3.95 -33.10
C ASN A 90 13.60 -4.75 -32.82
N ALA A 91 13.54 -6.04 -33.16
CA ALA A 91 12.44 -6.91 -32.77
C ALA A 91 12.31 -6.98 -31.25
N GLY A 92 13.45 -7.13 -30.53
CA GLY A 92 13.49 -7.12 -29.08
C GLY A 92 12.92 -5.84 -28.47
N LYS A 93 13.27 -4.67 -29.00
CA LYS A 93 12.71 -3.38 -28.56
C LYS A 93 11.18 -3.32 -28.76
N LEU A 94 10.70 -3.75 -29.92
CA LEU A 94 9.26 -3.81 -30.20
C LEU A 94 8.53 -4.81 -29.28
N TYR A 95 9.12 -5.95 -28.96
CA TYR A 95 8.56 -6.87 -27.99
C TYR A 95 8.41 -6.23 -26.61
N LEU A 96 9.41 -5.44 -26.15
CA LEU A 96 9.32 -4.67 -24.89
C LEU A 96 8.17 -3.66 -24.91
N GLU A 97 7.97 -2.94 -26.02
CA GLU A 97 6.87 -1.98 -26.17
C GLU A 97 5.50 -2.65 -26.22
N LEU A 98 5.43 -3.89 -26.69
CA LEU A 98 4.23 -4.73 -26.70
C LEU A 98 4.00 -5.49 -25.39
N GLY A 99 4.84 -5.30 -24.37
CA GLY A 99 4.75 -6.00 -23.08
C GLY A 99 5.25 -7.46 -23.12
N ARG A 100 5.81 -7.92 -24.22
CA ARG A 100 6.29 -9.28 -24.47
C ARG A 100 7.76 -9.40 -24.04
N THR A 101 8.01 -9.29 -22.74
CA THR A 101 9.37 -9.11 -22.18
C THR A 101 10.25 -10.35 -22.34
N ALA A 102 9.68 -11.56 -22.28
CA ALA A 102 10.45 -12.80 -22.48
C ALA A 102 11.00 -12.90 -23.90
N GLU A 103 10.14 -12.66 -24.91
CA GLU A 103 10.56 -12.70 -26.32
C GLU A 103 11.53 -11.55 -26.66
N ALA A 104 11.43 -10.43 -25.95
CA ALA A 104 12.40 -9.35 -26.06
C ALA A 104 13.79 -9.82 -25.60
N LEU A 105 13.85 -10.52 -24.45
CA LEU A 105 15.10 -11.06 -23.90
C LEU A 105 15.74 -12.06 -24.86
N ASP A 106 14.99 -13.00 -25.40
CA ASP A 106 15.48 -13.97 -26.40
C ASP A 106 16.04 -13.27 -27.63
N SER A 107 15.36 -12.23 -28.11
CA SER A 107 15.80 -11.44 -29.24
C SER A 107 17.11 -10.69 -28.96
N PHE A 108 17.27 -10.10 -27.77
CA PHE A 108 18.53 -9.44 -27.38
C PHE A 108 19.66 -10.46 -27.19
N GLN A 109 19.38 -11.66 -26.67
CA GLN A 109 20.39 -12.72 -26.58
C GLN A 109 20.88 -13.15 -27.97
N ALA A 110 19.96 -13.34 -28.93
CA ALA A 110 20.33 -13.65 -30.34
C ALA A 110 21.17 -12.52 -30.95
N ALA A 111 20.79 -11.25 -30.75
CA ALA A 111 21.56 -10.11 -31.25
C ALA A 111 22.97 -10.07 -30.67
N LEU A 112 23.13 -10.33 -29.36
CA LEU A 112 24.43 -10.33 -28.65
C LEU A 112 25.29 -11.55 -29.02
N ALA A 113 24.70 -12.69 -29.33
CA ALA A 113 25.42 -13.85 -29.85
C ALA A 113 26.09 -13.53 -31.20
N LEU A 114 25.45 -12.74 -32.03
CA LEU A 114 25.99 -12.30 -33.33
C LEU A 114 26.95 -11.11 -33.19
N LYS A 115 26.65 -10.17 -32.27
CA LYS A 115 27.41 -8.94 -32.07
C LYS A 115 27.62 -8.64 -30.58
N PRO A 116 28.56 -9.30 -29.89
CA PRO A 116 28.78 -9.13 -28.44
C PRO A 116 29.19 -7.71 -28.01
N GLY A 117 29.76 -6.91 -28.89
CA GLY A 117 30.24 -5.54 -28.63
C GLY A 117 29.14 -4.45 -28.76
N ASP A 118 27.87 -4.78 -28.75
CA ASP A 118 26.80 -3.79 -28.90
C ASP A 118 26.27 -3.30 -27.54
N ALA A 119 26.79 -2.16 -27.07
CA ALA A 119 26.41 -1.57 -25.78
C ALA A 119 24.92 -1.24 -25.67
N ASP A 120 24.26 -0.83 -26.79
CA ASP A 120 22.83 -0.51 -26.78
C ASP A 120 21.95 -1.75 -26.57
N VAL A 121 22.37 -2.89 -27.11
CA VAL A 121 21.68 -4.17 -26.91
C VAL A 121 21.87 -4.67 -25.49
N TRP A 122 23.09 -4.56 -24.93
CA TRP A 122 23.31 -4.89 -23.52
C TRP A 122 22.47 -4.04 -22.57
N ASN A 123 22.37 -2.73 -22.83
CA ASN A 123 21.51 -1.84 -22.05
C ASN A 123 20.02 -2.19 -22.18
N SER A 124 19.56 -2.53 -23.40
CA SER A 124 18.17 -2.96 -23.64
C SER A 124 17.86 -4.29 -22.92
N ARG A 125 18.83 -5.23 -22.93
CA ARG A 125 18.75 -6.49 -22.19
C ARG A 125 18.67 -6.25 -20.68
N ALA A 126 19.43 -5.30 -20.13
CA ALA A 126 19.35 -4.93 -18.71
C ALA A 126 17.93 -4.46 -18.34
N GLY A 127 17.32 -3.60 -19.17
CA GLY A 127 15.94 -3.16 -18.98
C GLY A 127 14.91 -4.30 -19.02
N ALA A 128 15.07 -5.25 -19.94
CA ALA A 128 14.21 -6.43 -20.07
C ALA A 128 14.32 -7.35 -18.83
N LEU A 129 15.56 -7.64 -18.43
CA LEU A 129 15.83 -8.48 -17.23
C LEU A 129 15.26 -7.87 -15.95
N ARG A 130 15.38 -6.55 -15.80
CA ARG A 130 14.79 -5.83 -14.66
C ARG A 130 13.26 -5.97 -14.62
N LYS A 131 12.58 -5.88 -15.78
CA LYS A 131 11.12 -6.11 -15.87
C LYS A 131 10.72 -7.55 -15.54
N LEU A 132 11.61 -8.52 -15.74
CA LEU A 132 11.41 -9.93 -15.38
C LEU A 132 11.84 -10.26 -13.94
N GLY A 133 12.26 -9.27 -13.15
CA GLY A 133 12.76 -9.50 -11.79
C GLY A 133 14.14 -10.16 -11.70
N ARG A 134 14.84 -10.38 -12.85
CA ARG A 134 16.18 -11.00 -12.91
C ARG A 134 17.26 -9.94 -12.67
N LEU A 135 17.28 -9.43 -11.42
CA LEU A 135 17.98 -8.18 -11.08
C LEU A 135 19.51 -8.28 -11.15
N GLU A 136 20.09 -9.40 -10.72
CA GLU A 136 21.55 -9.63 -10.81
C GLU A 136 22.01 -9.66 -12.26
N GLU A 137 21.27 -10.32 -13.13
CA GLU A 137 21.57 -10.37 -14.55
C GLU A 137 21.35 -9.02 -15.24
N SER A 138 20.37 -8.26 -14.78
CA SER A 138 20.15 -6.88 -15.22
C SER A 138 21.37 -6.01 -14.89
N ALA A 139 21.86 -6.06 -13.65
CA ALA A 139 23.06 -5.34 -13.22
C ALA A 139 24.29 -5.75 -14.03
N ALA A 140 24.51 -7.05 -14.25
CA ALA A 140 25.61 -7.56 -15.06
C ALA A 140 25.54 -7.06 -16.51
N SER A 141 24.34 -7.03 -17.11
CA SER A 141 24.15 -6.52 -18.48
C SER A 141 24.43 -5.01 -18.58
N ALA A 142 24.00 -4.24 -17.56
CA ALA A 142 24.27 -2.80 -17.51
C ALA A 142 25.77 -2.51 -17.32
N LEU A 143 26.48 -3.30 -16.51
CA LEU A 143 27.95 -3.21 -16.34
C LEU A 143 28.65 -3.51 -17.66
N GLU A 144 28.21 -4.51 -18.41
CA GLU A 144 28.82 -4.83 -19.72
C GLU A 144 28.59 -3.70 -20.75
N ALA A 145 27.39 -3.09 -20.73
CA ALA A 145 27.12 -1.90 -21.53
C ALA A 145 28.08 -0.74 -21.20
N LEU A 146 28.33 -0.50 -19.90
CA LEU A 146 29.28 0.54 -19.44
C LEU A 146 30.74 0.19 -19.74
N ARG A 147 31.12 -1.09 -19.68
CA ARG A 147 32.44 -1.54 -20.08
C ARG A 147 32.71 -1.24 -21.56
N LEU A 148 31.70 -1.40 -22.42
CA LEU A 148 31.76 -1.12 -23.85
C LEU A 148 31.67 0.37 -24.18
N ARG A 149 30.88 1.12 -23.38
CA ARG A 149 30.69 2.56 -23.52
C ARG A 149 30.61 3.20 -22.13
N PRO A 150 31.76 3.69 -21.59
CA PRO A 150 31.80 4.26 -20.24
C PRO A 150 30.94 5.51 -20.02
N ASP A 151 30.62 6.25 -21.07
CA ASP A 151 29.80 7.46 -21.08
C ASP A 151 28.30 7.18 -21.39
N PHE A 152 27.81 5.98 -21.04
CA PHE A 152 26.44 5.57 -21.32
C PHE A 152 25.53 5.83 -20.10
N ALA A 153 24.95 7.02 -20.01
CA ALA A 153 24.12 7.44 -18.87
C ALA A 153 22.92 6.52 -18.60
N GLU A 154 22.26 6.02 -19.67
CA GLU A 154 21.11 5.11 -19.55
C GLU A 154 21.49 3.75 -18.98
N ALA A 155 22.69 3.25 -19.31
CA ALA A 155 23.21 2.01 -18.72
C ALA A 155 23.56 2.20 -17.24
N ALA A 156 24.14 3.34 -16.87
CA ALA A 156 24.39 3.68 -15.48
C ALA A 156 23.08 3.82 -14.68
N LEU A 157 22.04 4.40 -15.27
CA LEU A 157 20.68 4.45 -14.68
C LEU A 157 20.11 3.04 -14.46
N ASN A 158 20.18 2.16 -15.47
CA ASN A 158 19.69 0.79 -15.35
C ASN A 158 20.47 -0.02 -14.30
N LEU A 159 21.78 0.19 -14.18
CA LEU A 159 22.59 -0.39 -13.12
C LEU A 159 22.13 0.08 -11.73
N GLY A 160 21.90 1.38 -11.57
CA GLY A 160 21.36 1.96 -10.34
C GLY A 160 20.00 1.38 -9.97
N ASN A 161 19.09 1.29 -10.94
CA ASN A 161 17.77 0.71 -10.74
C ASN A 161 17.82 -0.76 -10.30
N ALA A 162 18.67 -1.57 -10.93
CA ALA A 162 18.83 -2.98 -10.57
C ALA A 162 19.41 -3.13 -9.16
N ARG A 163 20.47 -2.36 -8.82
CA ARG A 163 21.10 -2.38 -7.51
C ARG A 163 20.17 -1.90 -6.38
N LEU A 164 19.39 -0.86 -6.63
CA LEU A 164 18.42 -0.37 -5.65
C LEU A 164 17.35 -1.43 -5.33
N LYS A 165 16.84 -2.11 -6.34
CA LYS A 165 15.90 -3.22 -6.16
C LYS A 165 16.53 -4.44 -5.47
N LEU A 166 17.83 -4.67 -5.65
CA LEU A 166 18.63 -5.68 -4.93
C LEU A 166 18.94 -5.27 -3.48
N ASP A 167 18.39 -4.17 -3.01
CA ASP A 167 18.67 -3.62 -1.68
C ASP A 167 20.12 -3.15 -1.48
N ARG A 168 20.86 -2.88 -2.58
CA ARG A 168 22.24 -2.39 -2.59
C ARG A 168 22.27 -0.87 -2.81
N ALA A 169 21.70 -0.12 -1.86
CA ALA A 169 21.46 1.32 -2.01
C ALA A 169 22.76 2.13 -2.20
N ALA A 170 23.85 1.78 -1.53
CA ALA A 170 25.13 2.47 -1.69
C ALA A 170 25.69 2.32 -3.12
N GLU A 171 25.69 1.10 -3.65
CA GLU A 171 26.13 0.84 -5.01
C GLU A 171 25.17 1.47 -6.05
N ALA A 172 23.87 1.51 -5.76
CA ALA A 172 22.88 2.19 -6.60
C ALA A 172 23.17 3.70 -6.67
N LEU A 173 23.50 4.33 -5.54
CA LEU A 173 23.84 5.75 -5.47
C LEU A 173 25.05 6.08 -6.35
N GLU A 174 26.10 5.25 -6.32
CA GLU A 174 27.28 5.44 -7.19
C GLU A 174 26.90 5.34 -8.68
N ALA A 175 26.06 4.38 -9.06
CA ALA A 175 25.61 4.23 -10.43
C ALA A 175 24.76 5.43 -10.91
N TYR A 176 23.85 5.93 -10.06
CA TYR A 176 23.06 7.11 -10.38
C TYR A 176 23.90 8.39 -10.45
N ARG A 177 24.93 8.52 -9.59
CA ARG A 177 25.90 9.63 -9.66
C ARG A 177 26.69 9.58 -10.96
N LEU A 178 27.11 8.39 -11.42
CA LEU A 178 27.72 8.22 -12.71
C LEU A 178 26.76 8.69 -13.83
N ALA A 179 25.51 8.26 -13.82
CA ALA A 179 24.52 8.69 -14.81
C ALA A 179 24.36 10.21 -14.88
N SER A 180 24.26 10.89 -13.73
CA SER A 180 24.14 12.36 -13.67
C SER A 180 25.44 13.10 -13.95
N SER A 181 26.62 12.49 -13.74
CA SER A 181 27.90 13.08 -14.14
C SER A 181 28.08 13.08 -15.66
N ILE A 182 27.59 12.02 -16.33
CA ILE A 182 27.58 11.93 -17.80
C ILE A 182 26.53 12.89 -18.39
N LYS A 183 25.33 12.93 -17.79
CA LYS A 183 24.21 13.75 -18.23
C LYS A 183 23.65 14.55 -17.05
N PRO A 184 24.11 15.82 -16.82
CA PRO A 184 23.74 16.61 -15.63
C PRO A 184 22.25 16.95 -15.50
N ASP A 185 21.52 17.01 -16.62
CA ASP A 185 20.08 17.25 -16.69
C ASP A 185 19.23 15.96 -16.67
N TYR A 186 19.83 14.83 -16.30
CA TYR A 186 19.13 13.55 -16.27
C TYR A 186 18.24 13.43 -15.02
N SER A 187 17.07 14.06 -15.06
CA SER A 187 16.15 14.15 -13.93
C SER A 187 15.78 12.80 -13.33
N THR A 188 15.65 11.74 -14.15
CA THR A 188 15.38 10.37 -13.68
C THR A 188 16.54 9.80 -12.85
N ALA A 189 17.79 10.10 -13.21
CA ALA A 189 18.94 9.66 -12.42
C ALA A 189 19.03 10.39 -11.08
N LEU A 190 18.71 11.70 -11.05
CA LEU A 190 18.62 12.50 -9.83
C LEU A 190 17.51 11.99 -8.91
N CYS A 191 16.35 11.64 -9.47
CA CYS A 191 15.27 10.99 -8.70
C CYS A 191 15.73 9.64 -8.12
N GLY A 192 16.46 8.82 -8.92
CA GLY A 192 17.07 7.59 -8.44
C GLY A 192 18.10 7.81 -7.32
N GLN A 193 18.94 8.86 -7.41
CA GLN A 193 19.84 9.25 -6.32
C GLN A 193 19.07 9.56 -5.04
N ALA A 194 17.98 10.33 -5.13
CA ALA A 194 17.17 10.67 -3.99
C ALA A 194 16.59 9.42 -3.31
N LEU A 195 16.09 8.46 -4.09
CA LEU A 195 15.58 7.18 -3.58
C LEU A 195 16.70 6.36 -2.89
N ALA A 196 17.89 6.29 -3.48
CA ALA A 196 19.03 5.60 -2.89
C ALA A 196 19.51 6.30 -1.60
N LEU A 197 19.57 7.62 -1.59
CA LEU A 197 19.93 8.41 -0.41
C LEU A 197 18.90 8.24 0.72
N ARG A 198 17.61 8.21 0.41
CA ARG A 198 16.55 7.90 1.39
C ARG A 198 16.75 6.51 1.99
N ALA A 199 17.05 5.51 1.15
CA ALA A 199 17.32 4.14 1.60
C ALA A 199 18.58 4.03 2.49
N LEU A 200 19.54 4.97 2.35
CA LEU A 200 20.75 5.11 3.16
C LEU A 200 20.55 6.01 4.40
N ASP A 201 19.33 6.47 4.65
CA ASP A 201 19.00 7.40 5.74
C ASP A 201 19.68 8.79 5.63
N ARG A 202 20.08 9.19 4.42
CA ARG A 202 20.69 10.49 4.11
C ARG A 202 19.60 11.46 3.62
N LEU A 203 18.67 11.81 4.53
CA LEU A 203 17.38 12.41 4.17
C LEU A 203 17.48 13.84 3.61
N GLU A 204 18.39 14.65 4.14
CA GLU A 204 18.62 16.01 3.63
C GLU A 204 19.19 16.01 2.21
N GLU A 205 20.12 15.10 1.95
CA GLU A 205 20.67 14.94 0.60
C GLU A 205 19.62 14.36 -0.37
N ALA A 206 18.78 13.45 0.12
CA ALA A 206 17.65 12.93 -0.65
C ALA A 206 16.68 14.06 -1.04
N ARG A 207 16.34 14.95 -0.11
CA ARG A 207 15.51 16.13 -0.36
C ARG A 207 16.12 17.02 -1.45
N ALA A 208 17.41 17.37 -1.31
CA ALA A 208 18.10 18.19 -2.30
C ALA A 208 18.12 17.57 -3.70
N ALA A 209 18.31 16.24 -3.79
CA ALA A 209 18.28 15.52 -5.07
C ALA A 209 16.87 15.50 -5.69
N PHE A 210 15.82 15.29 -4.88
CA PHE A 210 14.43 15.41 -5.35
C PHE A 210 14.13 16.82 -5.87
N GLU A 211 14.53 17.88 -5.15
CA GLU A 211 14.32 19.26 -5.56
C GLU A 211 15.07 19.59 -6.88
N GLN A 212 16.24 19.03 -7.06
CA GLN A 212 16.97 19.19 -8.33
C GLN A 212 16.24 18.48 -9.48
N ALA A 213 15.75 17.25 -9.27
CA ALA A 213 14.99 16.52 -10.27
C ALA A 213 13.64 17.22 -10.60
N GLU A 214 12.97 17.78 -9.58
CA GLU A 214 11.74 18.57 -9.73
C GLU A 214 11.96 19.81 -10.59
N ARG A 215 13.04 20.58 -10.35
CA ARG A 215 13.41 21.75 -11.19
C ARG A 215 13.63 21.37 -12.66
N LEU A 216 14.00 20.12 -12.95
CA LEU A 216 14.13 19.59 -14.31
C LEU A 216 12.81 18.96 -14.83
N GLY A 217 11.69 19.19 -14.15
CA GLY A 217 10.35 18.76 -14.57
C GLY A 217 10.03 17.30 -14.28
N ASN A 218 10.78 16.63 -13.41
CA ASN A 218 10.48 15.25 -13.03
C ASN A 218 9.32 15.19 -12.02
N VAL A 219 8.17 14.72 -12.48
CA VAL A 219 6.95 14.64 -11.66
C VAL A 219 7.06 13.55 -10.59
N GLU A 220 7.77 12.46 -10.85
CA GLU A 220 7.99 11.40 -9.87
C GLU A 220 8.81 11.91 -8.67
N ALA A 221 9.72 12.87 -8.90
CA ALA A 221 10.49 13.51 -7.86
C ALA A 221 9.60 14.33 -6.91
N VAL A 222 8.54 14.98 -7.41
CA VAL A 222 7.57 15.71 -6.58
C VAL A 222 6.86 14.77 -5.62
N SER A 223 6.37 13.63 -6.14
CA SER A 223 5.73 12.59 -5.33
C SER A 223 6.70 11.95 -4.34
N GLY A 224 7.94 11.65 -4.78
CA GLY A 224 9.00 11.11 -3.92
C GLY A 224 9.37 12.03 -2.77
N LYS A 225 9.47 13.35 -3.03
CA LYS A 225 9.69 14.39 -2.02
C LYS A 225 8.50 14.46 -1.05
N GLY A 226 7.26 14.41 -1.57
CA GLY A 226 6.06 14.36 -0.74
C GLY A 226 6.06 13.17 0.22
N CYS A 227 6.43 11.98 -0.24
CA CYS A 227 6.60 10.81 0.62
C CYS A 227 7.70 11.00 1.67
N LEU A 228 8.80 11.71 1.33
CA LEU A 228 9.85 12.04 2.28
C LEU A 228 9.34 13.01 3.35
N ASP A 229 8.60 14.04 2.96
CA ASP A 229 8.00 15.00 3.89
C ASP A 229 7.02 14.32 4.85
N LEU A 230 6.16 13.41 4.35
CA LEU A 230 5.29 12.58 5.19
C LEU A 230 6.09 11.71 6.16
N THR A 231 7.20 11.11 5.71
CA THR A 231 8.10 10.30 6.55
C THR A 231 8.68 11.11 7.70
N LEU A 232 8.98 12.38 7.47
CA LEU A 232 9.52 13.32 8.44
C LEU A 232 8.43 13.99 9.33
N GLY A 233 7.15 13.71 9.06
CA GLY A 233 6.02 14.26 9.82
C GLY A 233 5.53 15.62 9.33
N ASP A 234 6.09 16.17 8.25
CA ASP A 234 5.56 17.36 7.56
C ASP A 234 4.39 16.97 6.66
N PHE A 235 3.23 16.78 7.28
CA PHE A 235 2.04 16.30 6.58
C PHE A 235 1.47 17.34 5.62
N GLU A 236 1.62 18.62 5.89
CA GLU A 236 1.09 19.68 5.05
C GLU A 236 1.74 19.67 3.67
N ARG A 237 3.07 19.75 3.61
CA ARG A 237 3.83 19.65 2.35
C ARG A 237 3.77 18.26 1.77
N GLY A 238 3.79 17.26 2.63
CA GLY A 238 3.80 15.86 2.26
C GLY A 238 2.57 15.46 1.44
N TRP A 239 1.36 15.84 1.88
CA TRP A 239 0.13 15.53 1.14
C TRP A 239 0.07 16.24 -0.21
N GLU A 240 0.56 17.47 -0.29
CA GLU A 240 0.62 18.21 -1.57
C GLU A 240 1.50 17.50 -2.58
N GLY A 241 2.73 17.14 -2.16
CA GLY A 241 3.66 16.39 -3.00
C GLY A 241 3.13 14.99 -3.37
N TYR A 242 2.50 14.30 -2.42
CA TYR A 242 1.93 12.95 -2.65
C TYR A 242 0.87 12.92 -3.75
N GLU A 243 0.11 14.01 -3.94
CA GLU A 243 -0.88 14.11 -5.02
C GLU A 243 -0.25 14.12 -6.42
N ALA A 244 1.04 14.46 -6.54
CA ALA A 244 1.73 14.45 -7.84
C ALA A 244 1.83 13.02 -8.46
N ARG A 245 1.56 11.96 -7.70
CA ARG A 245 1.46 10.58 -8.24
C ARG A 245 0.44 10.46 -9.37
N TRP A 246 -0.59 11.31 -9.40
CA TRP A 246 -1.59 11.36 -10.46
C TRP A 246 -1.12 12.08 -11.72
N LEU A 247 0.00 12.80 -11.65
CA LEU A 247 0.60 13.49 -12.80
C LEU A 247 1.68 12.63 -13.48
N ALA A 248 2.28 11.69 -12.76
CA ALA A 248 3.35 10.83 -13.26
C ALA A 248 2.86 9.61 -14.07
N GLY A 249 1.58 9.26 -13.96
CA GLY A 249 0.99 8.07 -14.60
C GLY A 249 -0.32 8.37 -15.30
N LYS A 250 -1.21 7.37 -15.32
CA LYS A 250 -2.61 7.61 -15.71
C LYS A 250 -3.25 8.53 -14.71
N SER A 251 -4.02 9.51 -15.18
CA SER A 251 -4.86 10.30 -14.29
C SER A 251 -5.84 9.40 -13.53
N LEU A 252 -6.38 9.88 -12.41
CA LEU A 252 -7.39 9.13 -11.66
C LEU A 252 -8.56 8.69 -12.57
N ASP A 253 -8.99 9.59 -13.46
CA ASP A 253 -10.06 9.36 -14.43
C ASP A 253 -9.72 8.24 -15.42
N GLU A 254 -8.49 8.23 -15.94
CA GLU A 254 -8.01 7.19 -16.88
C GLU A 254 -7.78 5.84 -16.19
N ALA A 255 -7.34 5.87 -14.93
CA ALA A 255 -7.07 4.66 -14.16
C ALA A 255 -8.35 3.91 -13.79
N LEU A 256 -9.43 4.65 -13.52
CA LEU A 256 -10.67 4.12 -12.97
C LEU A 256 -11.88 4.21 -13.93
N GLY A 257 -11.69 4.85 -15.10
CA GLY A 257 -12.73 4.98 -16.12
C GLY A 257 -13.94 5.83 -15.69
N VAL A 258 -13.80 6.64 -14.64
CA VAL A 258 -14.87 7.45 -14.04
C VAL A 258 -14.47 8.92 -14.08
N ARG A 259 -15.42 9.81 -14.44
CA ARG A 259 -15.15 11.25 -14.60
C ARG A 259 -16.18 12.09 -13.84
N PHE A 260 -15.85 12.45 -12.61
CA PHE A 260 -16.56 13.44 -11.84
C PHE A 260 -15.60 14.53 -11.36
N PRO A 261 -16.06 15.72 -10.98
CA PRO A 261 -15.20 16.74 -10.36
C PRO A 261 -14.43 16.18 -9.17
N LYS A 262 -13.19 16.63 -8.97
CA LYS A 262 -12.41 16.22 -7.79
C LYS A 262 -13.02 16.80 -6.53
N TRP A 263 -13.28 15.96 -5.52
CA TRP A 263 -13.70 16.40 -4.20
C TRP A 263 -12.55 17.08 -3.46
N SER A 264 -12.77 18.31 -3.01
CA SER A 264 -11.74 19.13 -2.36
C SER A 264 -11.76 19.06 -0.83
N GLY A 265 -12.73 18.33 -0.25
CA GLY A 265 -12.91 18.24 1.21
C GLY A 265 -14.30 18.70 1.67
N PRO A 266 -14.53 18.74 2.99
CA PRO A 266 -15.80 19.17 3.58
C PRO A 266 -16.25 20.56 3.11
N GLY A 267 -17.51 20.71 2.74
CA GLY A 267 -18.03 22.02 2.28
C GLY A 267 -19.53 22.00 2.02
N ARG A 268 -20.03 21.15 1.12
CA ARG A 268 -21.45 21.07 0.75
C ARG A 268 -22.14 19.92 1.44
N THR A 269 -23.22 20.20 2.15
CA THR A 269 -24.08 19.15 2.73
C THR A 269 -24.88 18.47 1.64
N GLY A 270 -24.98 17.14 1.71
CA GLY A 270 -25.69 16.31 0.74
C GLY A 270 -24.93 15.99 -0.53
N GLU A 271 -23.65 16.38 -0.65
CA GLU A 271 -22.80 16.10 -1.80
C GLU A 271 -22.55 14.58 -1.92
N ARG A 272 -22.89 14.01 -3.06
CA ARG A 272 -22.69 12.58 -3.36
C ARG A 272 -21.27 12.40 -3.88
N VAL A 273 -20.42 11.77 -3.09
CA VAL A 273 -18.99 11.61 -3.40
C VAL A 273 -18.65 10.15 -3.64
N LEU A 274 -18.07 9.86 -4.80
CA LEU A 274 -17.50 8.56 -5.12
C LEU A 274 -16.05 8.49 -4.62
N ALA A 275 -15.83 7.75 -3.53
CA ALA A 275 -14.49 7.44 -3.03
C ALA A 275 -13.96 6.20 -3.75
N LEU A 276 -12.77 6.30 -4.31
CA LEU A 276 -12.20 5.30 -5.22
C LEU A 276 -11.01 4.61 -4.56
N ASN A 277 -11.02 3.28 -4.54
CA ASN A 277 -9.82 2.53 -4.14
C ASN A 277 -8.75 2.68 -5.22
N ASP A 278 -7.61 3.24 -4.85
CA ASP A 278 -6.49 3.54 -5.75
C ASP A 278 -5.22 2.73 -5.43
N HIS A 279 -5.23 1.96 -4.34
CA HIS A 279 -4.08 1.19 -3.88
C HIS A 279 -4.47 -0.21 -3.38
N GLY A 280 -3.60 -0.85 -2.59
CA GLY A 280 -3.80 -2.18 -2.05
C GLY A 280 -4.86 -2.28 -0.94
N PHE A 281 -5.12 -3.50 -0.49
CA PHE A 281 -6.08 -3.77 0.58
C PHE A 281 -5.72 -3.07 1.91
N GLY A 282 -4.41 -2.98 2.22
CA GLY A 282 -3.94 -2.29 3.42
C GLY A 282 -4.31 -0.81 3.42
N ASP A 283 -4.13 -0.14 2.27
CA ASP A 283 -4.50 1.27 2.10
C ASP A 283 -6.01 1.46 2.20
N THR A 284 -6.79 0.57 1.58
CA THR A 284 -8.25 0.59 1.68
C THR A 284 -8.68 0.47 3.14
N ILE A 285 -8.13 -0.49 3.87
CA ILE A 285 -8.42 -0.67 5.31
C ILE A 285 -8.02 0.59 6.09
N GLN A 286 -6.81 1.12 5.87
CA GLN A 286 -6.32 2.30 6.59
C GLN A 286 -7.20 3.52 6.37
N PHE A 287 -7.49 3.86 5.12
CA PHE A 287 -8.17 5.11 4.78
C PHE A 287 -9.70 5.02 4.85
N ALA A 288 -10.27 3.82 4.96
CA ALA A 288 -11.71 3.63 5.18
C ALA A 288 -12.23 4.38 6.42
N ARG A 289 -11.36 4.66 7.40
CA ARG A 289 -11.67 5.48 8.59
C ARG A 289 -12.19 6.88 8.28
N TYR A 290 -11.85 7.42 7.09
CA TYR A 290 -12.31 8.74 6.66
C TYR A 290 -13.75 8.74 6.14
N LEU A 291 -14.30 7.60 5.74
CA LEU A 291 -15.67 7.54 5.20
C LEU A 291 -16.74 7.95 6.21
N PRO A 292 -16.72 7.49 7.47
CA PRO A 292 -17.59 8.02 8.50
C PRO A 292 -17.38 9.53 8.76
N MET A 293 -16.14 10.02 8.61
CA MET A 293 -15.85 11.46 8.75
C MET A 293 -16.46 12.27 7.60
N MET A 294 -16.40 11.76 6.35
CA MET A 294 -17.09 12.38 5.21
C MET A 294 -18.57 12.53 5.48
N LYS A 295 -19.21 11.47 6.00
CA LYS A 295 -20.63 11.48 6.37
C LYS A 295 -20.91 12.49 7.49
N SER A 296 -20.09 12.52 8.53
CA SER A 296 -20.22 13.48 9.64
C SER A 296 -20.03 14.93 9.16
N ALA A 297 -19.26 15.13 8.09
CA ALA A 297 -19.07 16.43 7.44
C ALA A 297 -20.21 16.79 6.45
N GLY A 298 -21.24 15.94 6.33
CA GLY A 298 -22.43 16.18 5.51
C GLY A 298 -22.37 15.60 4.09
N ALA A 299 -21.28 14.96 3.68
CA ALA A 299 -21.21 14.27 2.38
C ALA A 299 -21.92 12.91 2.42
N ILE A 300 -22.28 12.38 1.27
CA ILE A 300 -22.86 11.04 1.08
C ILE A 300 -21.81 10.19 0.33
N PRO A 301 -20.91 9.51 1.06
CA PRO A 301 -19.86 8.73 0.44
C PRO A 301 -20.40 7.42 -0.12
N THR A 302 -19.95 7.05 -1.32
CA THR A 302 -20.02 5.70 -1.87
C THR A 302 -18.59 5.24 -2.12
N LEU A 303 -18.19 4.10 -1.54
CA LEU A 303 -16.85 3.53 -1.75
C LEU A 303 -16.87 2.53 -2.90
N LEU A 304 -16.08 2.77 -3.92
CA LEU A 304 -15.75 1.78 -4.93
C LEU A 304 -14.52 1.00 -4.46
N ALA A 305 -14.69 -0.27 -4.12
CA ALA A 305 -13.64 -1.14 -3.59
C ALA A 305 -13.77 -2.56 -4.15
N PRO A 306 -12.68 -3.36 -4.16
CA PRO A 306 -12.73 -4.75 -4.58
C PRO A 306 -13.80 -5.54 -3.82
N ALA A 307 -14.62 -6.31 -4.53
CA ALA A 307 -15.74 -7.09 -3.97
C ALA A 307 -15.33 -7.94 -2.75
N ARG A 308 -14.11 -8.45 -2.76
CA ARG A 308 -13.55 -9.26 -1.66
C ARG A 308 -13.47 -8.53 -0.30
N LEU A 309 -13.45 -7.20 -0.29
CA LEU A 309 -13.43 -6.38 0.94
C LEU A 309 -14.81 -5.94 1.41
N HIS A 310 -15.86 -6.11 0.61
CA HIS A 310 -17.19 -5.55 0.90
C HIS A 310 -17.72 -6.01 2.25
N ARG A 311 -17.63 -7.30 2.52
CA ARG A 311 -18.15 -7.90 3.76
C ARG A 311 -17.43 -7.35 5.00
N LEU A 312 -16.11 -7.23 4.97
CA LEU A 312 -15.33 -6.62 6.04
C LEU A 312 -15.70 -5.14 6.22
N LEU A 313 -15.74 -4.39 5.12
CA LEU A 313 -16.00 -2.95 5.13
C LEU A 313 -17.46 -2.60 5.48
N SER A 314 -18.41 -3.53 5.32
CA SER A 314 -19.81 -3.34 5.75
C SER A 314 -19.91 -3.05 7.26
N SER A 315 -18.89 -3.44 8.04
CA SER A 315 -18.80 -3.13 9.47
C SER A 315 -18.55 -1.65 9.78
N LEU A 316 -18.23 -0.81 8.77
CA LEU A 316 -18.20 0.67 8.89
C LEU A 316 -19.58 1.29 9.16
N GLY A 317 -20.65 0.49 9.04
CA GLY A 317 -22.01 0.93 9.19
C GLY A 317 -22.61 1.48 7.88
N ASP A 318 -23.31 2.59 7.97
CA ASP A 318 -24.12 3.15 6.87
C ASP A 318 -23.24 3.91 5.83
N VAL A 319 -22.33 3.17 5.21
CA VAL A 319 -21.51 3.59 4.05
C VAL A 319 -21.81 2.63 2.90
N ARG A 320 -22.26 3.15 1.77
CA ARG A 320 -22.49 2.34 0.58
C ARG A 320 -21.17 1.91 -0.03
N ILE A 321 -21.04 0.60 -0.33
CA ILE A 321 -19.85 0.02 -0.95
C ILE A 321 -20.26 -0.67 -2.25
N VAL A 322 -19.50 -0.47 -3.32
CA VAL A 322 -19.77 -1.01 -4.66
C VAL A 322 -18.49 -1.60 -5.26
N ALA A 323 -18.63 -2.64 -6.09
CA ALA A 323 -17.49 -3.26 -6.77
C ALA A 323 -17.15 -2.51 -8.07
N ASP A 324 -18.17 -2.00 -8.74
CA ASP A 324 -18.06 -1.27 -10.00
C ASP A 324 -18.78 0.08 -9.87
N ALA A 325 -18.38 1.05 -10.67
CA ALA A 325 -19.08 2.32 -10.72
C ALA A 325 -20.52 2.09 -11.20
N PRO A 326 -21.54 2.52 -10.43
CA PRO A 326 -22.92 2.23 -10.77
C PRO A 326 -23.33 2.88 -12.09
N GLU A 327 -23.78 2.07 -13.06
CA GLU A 327 -24.23 2.56 -14.35
C GLU A 327 -25.44 3.50 -14.19
N GLY A 328 -25.41 4.64 -14.87
CA GLY A 328 -26.50 5.62 -14.86
C GLY A 328 -26.61 6.46 -13.57
N GLU A 329 -25.78 6.22 -12.55
CA GLU A 329 -25.71 7.10 -11.39
C GLU A 329 -24.78 8.30 -11.64
N SER A 330 -25.21 9.45 -11.14
CA SER A 330 -24.41 10.66 -11.12
C SER A 330 -23.87 10.92 -9.70
N PHE A 331 -22.62 11.29 -9.61
CA PHE A 331 -21.98 11.79 -8.38
C PHE A 331 -21.62 13.25 -8.59
N ASP A 332 -21.64 14.03 -7.50
CA ASP A 332 -21.24 15.45 -7.55
C ASP A 332 -19.72 15.58 -7.61
N ALA A 333 -19.01 14.63 -6.99
CA ALA A 333 -17.55 14.61 -6.98
C ALA A 333 -16.97 13.19 -6.83
N GLN A 334 -15.66 13.06 -7.06
CA GLN A 334 -14.89 11.84 -6.81
C GLN A 334 -13.58 12.15 -6.08
N ILE A 335 -13.06 11.14 -5.36
CA ILE A 335 -11.77 11.24 -4.69
C ILE A 335 -11.12 9.86 -4.56
N ALA A 336 -9.79 9.78 -4.73
CA ALA A 336 -9.03 8.59 -4.33
C ALA A 336 -9.04 8.45 -2.81
N ILE A 337 -9.21 7.22 -2.30
CA ILE A 337 -9.26 7.00 -0.84
C ILE A 337 -7.96 7.43 -0.15
N SER A 338 -6.81 7.28 -0.83
CA SER A 338 -5.50 7.72 -0.33
C SER A 338 -5.28 9.25 -0.37
N SER A 339 -6.19 10.01 -1.03
CA SER A 339 -6.20 11.47 -1.03
C SER A 339 -7.08 12.09 0.07
N LEU A 340 -7.85 11.27 0.79
CA LEU A 340 -8.71 11.72 1.89
C LEU A 340 -7.94 12.45 3.00
N PRO A 341 -6.73 12.01 3.43
CA PRO A 341 -5.96 12.76 4.42
C PRO A 341 -5.70 14.21 3.99
N ARG A 342 -5.37 14.46 2.72
CA ARG A 342 -5.21 15.81 2.19
C ARG A 342 -6.52 16.58 2.20
N ALA A 343 -7.62 15.98 1.75
CA ALA A 343 -8.94 16.61 1.70
C ALA A 343 -9.43 17.04 3.09
N PHE A 344 -9.05 16.30 4.14
CA PHE A 344 -9.33 16.63 5.54
C PHE A 344 -8.22 17.46 6.21
N ALA A 345 -7.24 17.94 5.46
CA ALA A 345 -6.09 18.67 5.99
C ALA A 345 -5.43 17.97 7.20
N THR A 346 -5.32 16.65 7.13
CA THR A 346 -4.77 15.83 8.22
C THR A 346 -3.32 16.21 8.49
N ARG A 347 -3.02 16.55 9.73
CA ARG A 347 -1.68 16.80 10.26
C ARG A 347 -1.33 15.72 11.27
N LEU A 348 -0.07 15.67 11.71
CA LEU A 348 0.40 14.66 12.64
C LEU A 348 -0.39 14.65 13.98
N ASP A 349 -0.82 15.81 14.43
CA ASP A 349 -1.61 16.03 15.65
C ASP A 349 -3.12 15.80 15.45
N SER A 350 -3.59 15.70 14.21
CA SER A 350 -5.01 15.52 13.86
C SER A 350 -5.31 14.22 13.11
N VAL A 351 -4.36 13.27 13.11
CA VAL A 351 -4.60 11.93 12.55
C VAL A 351 -5.82 11.30 13.23
N PRO A 352 -6.83 10.82 12.46
CA PRO A 352 -8.02 10.19 13.05
C PRO A 352 -7.68 8.78 13.59
N ALA A 353 -7.14 8.74 14.81
CA ALA A 353 -6.60 7.52 15.43
C ALA A 353 -7.64 6.66 16.17
N ALA A 354 -8.91 7.06 16.20
CA ALA A 354 -9.96 6.31 16.89
C ALA A 354 -10.10 4.89 16.34
N VAL A 355 -10.01 3.89 17.22
CA VAL A 355 -10.20 2.47 16.94
C VAL A 355 -11.08 1.82 18.01
N PRO A 356 -11.83 0.75 17.71
CA PRO A 356 -11.99 0.14 16.40
C PRO A 356 -12.92 0.94 15.47
N TYR A 357 -12.58 0.99 14.20
CA TYR A 357 -13.52 1.48 13.16
C TYR A 357 -13.99 0.35 12.23
N LEU A 358 -13.32 -0.81 12.25
CA LEU A 358 -13.83 -2.06 11.68
C LEU A 358 -14.17 -3.04 12.80
N ARG A 359 -15.06 -4.00 12.49
CA ARG A 359 -15.53 -5.00 13.46
C ARG A 359 -15.53 -6.38 12.83
N ALA A 360 -15.19 -7.38 13.65
CA ALA A 360 -15.35 -8.78 13.28
C ALA A 360 -16.82 -9.23 13.45
N GLU A 361 -17.24 -10.19 12.65
CA GLU A 361 -18.57 -10.78 12.77
C GLU A 361 -18.65 -11.67 14.02
N PRO A 362 -19.66 -11.47 14.92
CA PRO A 362 -19.75 -12.20 16.18
C PRO A 362 -19.80 -13.73 16.01
N ALA A 363 -20.55 -14.22 15.01
CA ALA A 363 -20.68 -15.65 14.76
C ALA A 363 -19.35 -16.29 14.32
N LEU A 364 -18.59 -15.61 13.47
CA LEU A 364 -17.24 -16.08 13.09
C LEU A 364 -16.27 -15.98 14.26
N ALA A 365 -16.36 -14.93 15.09
CA ALA A 365 -15.55 -14.81 16.27
C ALA A 365 -15.77 -15.98 17.23
N GLN A 366 -17.02 -16.40 17.45
CA GLN A 366 -17.33 -17.62 18.27
C GLN A 366 -16.73 -18.90 17.65
N LYS A 367 -16.85 -19.07 16.32
CA LYS A 367 -16.23 -20.21 15.60
C LYS A 367 -14.72 -20.28 15.88
N TRP A 368 -14.03 -19.16 15.72
CA TRP A 368 -12.58 -19.10 15.88
C TRP A 368 -12.15 -19.15 17.35
N ALA A 369 -12.95 -18.64 18.30
CA ALA A 369 -12.74 -18.81 19.72
C ALA A 369 -12.63 -20.30 20.13
N ALA A 370 -13.59 -21.10 19.66
CA ALA A 370 -13.62 -22.55 19.92
C ALA A 370 -12.40 -23.27 19.35
N ARG A 371 -11.92 -22.86 18.17
CA ARG A 371 -10.78 -23.48 17.50
C ARG A 371 -9.44 -23.07 18.10
N ILE A 372 -9.25 -21.81 18.41
CA ILE A 372 -8.02 -21.27 19.03
C ILE A 372 -7.91 -21.75 20.50
N GLY A 373 -9.04 -21.83 21.19
CA GLY A 373 -9.09 -22.22 22.60
C GLY A 373 -8.59 -21.13 23.55
N PRO A 374 -8.79 -21.34 24.88
CA PRO A 374 -8.52 -20.29 25.88
C PRO A 374 -7.07 -20.25 26.38
N SER A 375 -6.28 -21.32 26.19
CA SER A 375 -4.98 -21.48 26.86
C SER A 375 -3.84 -20.74 26.15
N GLY A 376 -2.80 -20.37 26.93
CA GLY A 376 -1.54 -19.81 26.46
C GLY A 376 -1.64 -18.34 26.04
N PHE A 377 -0.49 -17.71 25.80
CA PHE A 377 -0.38 -16.38 25.22
C PHE A 377 -0.35 -16.50 23.69
N LYS A 378 -1.42 -16.09 23.06
CA LYS A 378 -1.70 -16.34 21.63
C LYS A 378 -1.19 -15.19 20.77
N ILE A 379 -0.18 -15.48 19.96
CA ILE A 379 0.46 -14.53 19.04
C ILE A 379 0.09 -14.90 17.61
N GLY A 380 -0.75 -14.10 16.96
CA GLY A 380 -1.00 -14.22 15.53
C GLY A 380 0.18 -13.70 14.73
N ILE A 381 0.66 -14.48 13.76
CA ILE A 381 1.87 -14.11 13.02
C ILE A 381 1.65 -14.05 11.50
N VAL A 382 2.26 -13.04 10.87
CA VAL A 382 2.36 -12.88 9.41
C VAL A 382 3.77 -12.41 9.05
N TRP A 383 4.42 -13.13 8.14
CA TRP A 383 5.84 -12.92 7.81
C TRP A 383 6.08 -12.53 6.35
N GLN A 384 5.08 -12.73 5.50
CA GLN A 384 5.21 -12.54 4.06
C GLN A 384 4.13 -11.61 3.52
N GLY A 385 4.54 -10.67 2.68
CA GLY A 385 3.65 -9.77 1.97
C GLY A 385 3.26 -10.29 0.58
N ASN A 386 3.38 -9.43 -0.43
CA ASN A 386 3.06 -9.78 -1.82
C ASN A 386 4.11 -10.76 -2.38
N ALA A 387 3.66 -11.69 -3.25
CA ALA A 387 4.55 -12.57 -3.99
C ALA A 387 5.42 -11.83 -5.02
N ASP A 388 4.96 -10.66 -5.50
CA ASP A 388 5.72 -9.81 -6.40
C ASP A 388 6.84 -9.08 -5.63
N PRO A 389 8.12 -9.35 -5.94
CA PRO A 389 9.25 -8.70 -5.27
C PRO A 389 9.25 -7.17 -5.42
N GLU A 390 8.68 -6.63 -6.52
CA GLU A 390 8.56 -5.19 -6.71
C GLU A 390 7.57 -4.56 -5.75
N ALA A 391 6.46 -5.26 -5.48
CA ALA A 391 5.46 -4.83 -4.50
C ALA A 391 5.87 -5.16 -3.06
N ASP A 392 6.65 -6.21 -2.84
CA ASP A 392 7.15 -6.59 -1.50
C ASP A 392 8.20 -5.63 -0.97
N MET A 393 9.10 -5.13 -1.81
CA MET A 393 10.12 -4.14 -1.46
C MET A 393 10.95 -4.54 -0.23
N ALA A 394 11.27 -5.83 -0.06
CA ALA A 394 12.03 -6.40 1.07
C ALA A 394 11.41 -6.16 2.47
N ARG A 395 10.09 -6.01 2.56
CA ARG A 395 9.37 -5.92 3.85
C ARG A 395 9.01 -7.29 4.44
N SER A 396 9.07 -8.35 3.65
CA SER A 396 8.91 -9.73 4.09
C SER A 396 10.16 -10.25 4.79
N MET A 397 9.96 -11.25 5.67
CA MET A 397 11.03 -11.86 6.44
C MET A 397 10.85 -13.39 6.49
N PRO A 398 11.90 -14.17 6.77
CA PRO A 398 11.74 -15.61 6.93
C PRO A 398 10.94 -15.92 8.20
N LEU A 399 10.07 -16.95 8.13
CA LEU A 399 9.30 -17.42 9.28
C LEU A 399 10.19 -17.80 10.46
N ALA A 400 11.39 -18.33 10.19
CA ALA A 400 12.38 -18.67 11.21
C ALA A 400 12.78 -17.50 12.12
N ALA A 401 12.62 -16.24 11.67
CA ALA A 401 12.90 -15.07 12.48
C ALA A 401 12.01 -14.97 13.73
N PHE A 402 10.83 -15.59 13.74
CA PHE A 402 9.90 -15.61 14.87
C PHE A 402 10.30 -16.59 16.02
N ALA A 403 11.35 -17.37 15.84
CA ALA A 403 11.79 -18.34 16.85
C ALA A 403 12.00 -17.74 18.26
N PRO A 404 12.55 -16.51 18.45
CA PRO A 404 12.66 -15.90 19.77
C PRO A 404 11.31 -15.66 20.45
N LEU A 405 10.23 -15.40 19.72
CA LEU A 405 8.88 -15.24 20.26
C LEU A 405 8.27 -16.59 20.65
N ALA A 406 8.57 -17.65 19.88
CA ALA A 406 8.13 -19.00 20.19
C ALA A 406 8.75 -19.54 21.49
N ALA A 407 9.93 -19.05 21.86
CA ALA A 407 10.63 -19.44 23.08
C ALA A 407 10.08 -18.75 24.34
N ALA A 408 9.19 -17.76 24.21
CA ALA A 408 8.59 -17.09 25.37
C ALA A 408 7.67 -18.06 26.17
N PRO A 409 7.65 -17.98 27.51
CA PRO A 409 6.82 -18.87 28.33
C PRO A 409 5.33 -18.78 27.95
N ASN A 410 4.72 -19.95 27.75
CA ASN A 410 3.31 -20.08 27.35
C ASN A 410 2.93 -19.44 26.01
N ALA A 411 3.88 -19.00 25.18
CA ALA A 411 3.59 -18.43 23.88
C ALA A 411 3.11 -19.52 22.90
N ARG A 412 2.09 -19.18 22.15
CA ARG A 412 1.56 -19.96 21.04
C ARG A 412 1.58 -19.09 19.79
N LEU A 413 2.37 -19.49 18.81
CA LEU A 413 2.37 -18.83 17.51
C LEU A 413 1.24 -19.41 16.64
N ILE A 414 0.35 -18.55 16.16
CA ILE A 414 -0.80 -18.91 15.33
C ILE A 414 -0.66 -18.22 13.98
N SER A 415 -0.58 -19.01 12.91
CA SER A 415 -0.42 -18.48 11.55
C SER A 415 -1.69 -17.80 11.08
N LEU A 416 -1.58 -16.51 10.75
CA LEU A 416 -2.55 -15.75 9.98
C LEU A 416 -2.12 -15.61 8.51
N GLN A 417 -0.99 -16.21 8.12
CA GLN A 417 -0.47 -16.17 6.76
C GLN A 417 -1.38 -16.94 5.80
N LYS A 418 -1.68 -16.33 4.66
CA LYS A 418 -2.46 -16.95 3.58
C LYS A 418 -1.74 -16.80 2.23
N GLY A 419 -1.79 -17.86 1.43
CA GLY A 419 -1.17 -17.84 0.10
C GLY A 419 0.35 -17.94 0.16
N PHE A 420 1.04 -17.00 -0.48
CA PHE A 420 2.50 -17.00 -0.59
C PHE A 420 3.18 -16.97 0.79
N GLY A 421 4.23 -17.74 0.97
CA GLY A 421 4.99 -17.88 2.22
C GLY A 421 4.51 -18.98 3.15
N VAL A 422 3.31 -19.57 2.93
CA VAL A 422 2.75 -20.66 3.76
C VAL A 422 3.62 -21.92 3.70
N GLU A 423 4.34 -22.14 2.61
CA GLU A 423 5.29 -23.26 2.43
C GLU A 423 6.39 -23.30 3.48
N GLN A 424 6.74 -22.16 4.09
CA GLN A 424 7.73 -22.09 5.17
C GLN A 424 7.29 -22.82 6.46
N LEU A 425 6.00 -23.11 6.62
CA LEU A 425 5.49 -23.91 7.75
C LEU A 425 6.00 -25.36 7.72
N ALA A 426 6.46 -25.86 6.57
CA ALA A 426 7.01 -27.21 6.42
C ALA A 426 8.46 -27.32 6.92
N ASP A 427 9.19 -26.20 7.09
CA ASP A 427 10.61 -26.18 7.46
C ASP A 427 10.84 -25.20 8.64
N LEU A 428 10.37 -25.61 9.81
CA LEU A 428 10.51 -24.80 11.02
C LEU A 428 11.81 -25.12 11.76
N PRO A 429 12.45 -24.10 12.39
CA PRO A 429 13.60 -24.32 13.25
C PRO A 429 13.30 -25.31 14.38
N PRO A 430 14.30 -26.09 14.85
CA PRO A 430 14.12 -27.01 15.98
C PRO A 430 13.52 -26.33 17.20
N GLY A 431 12.46 -26.91 17.75
CA GLY A 431 11.77 -26.39 18.92
C GLY A 431 10.72 -25.30 18.63
N MET A 432 10.67 -24.72 17.44
CA MET A 432 9.63 -23.79 17.03
C MET A 432 8.37 -24.54 16.63
N ARG A 433 7.21 -24.07 17.10
CA ARG A 433 5.91 -24.59 16.71
C ARG A 433 5.02 -23.42 16.25
N VAL A 434 4.33 -23.62 15.16
CA VAL A 434 3.33 -22.66 14.62
C VAL A 434 2.04 -23.44 14.35
N GLU A 435 0.96 -22.97 14.94
CA GLU A 435 -0.37 -23.55 14.76
C GLU A 435 -1.02 -22.99 13.49
N SER A 436 -1.53 -23.88 12.65
CA SER A 436 -2.32 -23.50 11.48
C SER A 436 -3.80 -23.43 11.86
N LEU A 437 -4.50 -22.42 11.34
CA LEU A 437 -5.96 -22.31 11.47
C LEU A 437 -6.72 -23.22 10.50
N GLY A 438 -6.01 -23.95 9.62
CA GLY A 438 -6.56 -24.94 8.69
C GLY A 438 -6.95 -24.36 7.33
N GLU A 439 -7.43 -25.26 6.45
CA GLU A 439 -7.68 -24.93 5.04
C GLU A 439 -8.88 -23.98 4.85
N ASP A 440 -9.85 -24.03 5.76
CA ASP A 440 -11.06 -23.22 5.72
C ASP A 440 -10.85 -21.77 6.21
N PHE A 441 -9.66 -21.44 6.73
CA PHE A 441 -9.31 -20.09 7.15
C PHE A 441 -9.17 -19.16 5.94
N ASP A 442 -9.98 -18.08 5.86
CA ASP A 442 -10.06 -17.15 4.73
C ASP A 442 -10.07 -17.85 3.36
N ALA A 443 -10.75 -19.00 3.26
CA ALA A 443 -10.85 -19.80 2.04
C ALA A 443 -11.96 -19.33 1.10
N GLY A 444 -12.88 -18.50 1.59
CA GLY A 444 -14.02 -17.97 0.84
C GLY A 444 -13.64 -16.85 -0.15
N PRO A 445 -14.64 -16.31 -0.83
CA PRO A 445 -14.45 -15.18 -1.76
C PRO A 445 -14.12 -13.86 -1.03
N ASP A 446 -14.50 -13.75 0.25
CA ASP A 446 -14.31 -12.57 1.08
C ASP A 446 -12.90 -12.59 1.71
N ALA A 447 -12.20 -11.46 1.66
CA ALA A 447 -10.88 -11.35 2.27
C ALA A 447 -10.96 -10.90 3.74
N PHE A 448 -10.11 -11.45 4.58
CA PHE A 448 -9.86 -11.05 5.96
C PHE A 448 -11.01 -11.25 6.95
N ILE A 449 -12.08 -11.94 6.59
CA ILE A 449 -13.24 -12.14 7.46
C ILE A 449 -12.89 -13.05 8.63
N ASP A 450 -12.28 -14.21 8.31
CA ASP A 450 -11.83 -15.15 9.33
C ASP A 450 -10.61 -14.60 10.09
N ALA A 451 -9.72 -13.88 9.41
CA ALA A 451 -8.58 -13.21 10.05
C ALA A 451 -9.06 -12.17 11.08
N ALA A 452 -10.04 -11.33 10.73
CA ALA A 452 -10.63 -10.38 11.66
C ALA A 452 -11.26 -11.09 12.88
N ALA A 453 -12.00 -12.17 12.64
CA ALA A 453 -12.65 -12.95 13.69
C ALA A 453 -11.65 -13.67 14.61
N ALA A 454 -10.60 -14.29 14.04
CA ALA A 454 -9.53 -14.94 14.79
C ALA A 454 -8.76 -13.94 15.66
N MET A 455 -8.46 -12.75 15.13
CA MET A 455 -7.76 -11.68 15.86
C MET A 455 -8.46 -11.26 17.15
N MET A 456 -9.79 -11.41 17.23
CA MET A 456 -10.53 -11.08 18.48
C MET A 456 -10.12 -11.96 19.65
N HIS A 457 -9.51 -13.12 19.40
CA HIS A 457 -9.10 -14.11 20.40
C HIS A 457 -7.57 -14.24 20.54
N LEU A 458 -6.82 -13.36 19.88
CA LEU A 458 -5.36 -13.28 20.03
C LEU A 458 -4.98 -12.21 21.05
N ASP A 459 -3.92 -12.46 21.80
CA ASP A 459 -3.38 -11.52 22.77
C ASP A 459 -2.48 -10.47 22.08
N LEU A 460 -1.84 -10.84 20.99
CA LEU A 460 -0.96 -10.00 20.18
C LEU A 460 -0.99 -10.44 18.71
N VAL A 461 -0.87 -9.50 17.80
CA VAL A 461 -0.56 -9.78 16.38
C VAL A 461 0.86 -9.28 16.11
N VAL A 462 1.70 -10.09 15.45
CA VAL A 462 3.04 -9.70 14.99
C VAL A 462 3.09 -9.88 13.48
N ALA A 463 3.29 -8.80 12.75
CA ALA A 463 3.23 -8.80 11.30
C ALA A 463 4.36 -7.99 10.68
N CYS A 464 4.76 -8.34 9.45
CA CYS A 464 5.44 -7.40 8.57
C CYS A 464 4.47 -6.29 8.12
N ASP A 465 4.98 -5.30 7.40
CA ASP A 465 4.18 -4.20 6.83
C ASP A 465 3.22 -4.70 5.74
N THR A 466 2.05 -5.16 6.17
CA THR A 466 1.03 -5.79 5.32
C THR A 466 -0.39 -5.37 5.73
N SER A 467 -1.38 -5.74 4.91
CA SER A 467 -2.79 -5.50 5.19
C SER A 467 -3.25 -6.05 6.55
N ILE A 468 -2.62 -7.11 7.05
CA ILE A 468 -2.92 -7.71 8.36
C ILE A 468 -2.55 -6.77 9.51
N ALA A 469 -1.44 -6.03 9.40
CA ALA A 469 -1.08 -5.01 10.39
C ALA A 469 -2.15 -3.89 10.45
N HIS A 470 -2.61 -3.43 9.30
CA HIS A 470 -3.68 -2.44 9.20
C HIS A 470 -5.02 -2.97 9.72
N LEU A 471 -5.35 -4.23 9.44
CA LEU A 471 -6.57 -4.88 9.93
C LEU A 471 -6.55 -4.98 11.46
N ALA A 472 -5.44 -5.47 12.05
CA ALA A 472 -5.31 -5.56 13.50
C ALA A 472 -5.45 -4.18 14.17
N GLY A 473 -4.81 -3.16 13.60
CA GLY A 473 -4.96 -1.77 14.04
C GLY A 473 -6.39 -1.25 13.90
N ALA A 474 -7.07 -1.52 12.79
CA ALA A 474 -8.46 -1.11 12.53
C ALA A 474 -9.46 -1.76 13.48
N LEU A 475 -9.18 -3.00 13.92
CA LEU A 475 -9.94 -3.73 14.94
C LEU A 475 -9.58 -3.31 16.38
N GLY A 476 -8.62 -2.41 16.57
CA GLY A 476 -8.14 -1.99 17.87
C GLY A 476 -7.40 -3.10 18.63
N ARG A 477 -6.81 -4.08 17.92
CA ARG A 477 -6.06 -5.17 18.56
C ARG A 477 -4.61 -4.78 18.80
N PRO A 478 -3.97 -5.29 19.89
CA PRO A 478 -2.54 -5.13 20.08
C PRO A 478 -1.78 -5.68 18.88
N VAL A 479 -0.93 -4.86 18.25
CA VAL A 479 -0.17 -5.28 17.08
C VAL A 479 1.25 -4.73 17.12
N TRP A 480 2.23 -5.60 16.88
CA TRP A 480 3.63 -5.24 16.69
C TRP A 480 3.99 -5.40 15.22
N VAL A 481 4.55 -4.35 14.64
CA VAL A 481 4.94 -4.36 13.23
C VAL A 481 6.45 -4.41 13.13
N ALA A 482 6.95 -5.44 12.46
CA ALA A 482 8.34 -5.55 12.08
C ALA A 482 8.60 -4.73 10.82
N LEU A 483 9.43 -3.72 10.91
CA LEU A 483 9.71 -2.77 9.85
C LEU A 483 11.16 -2.85 9.38
N LYS A 484 11.36 -2.72 8.07
CA LYS A 484 12.68 -2.47 7.51
C LYS A 484 13.18 -1.07 7.91
N SER A 485 14.48 -0.81 7.79
CA SER A 485 15.10 0.46 8.19
C SER A 485 14.51 1.68 7.48
N ASP A 486 14.21 1.56 6.18
CA ASP A 486 13.60 2.59 5.33
C ASP A 486 12.10 2.32 5.07
N ALA A 487 11.34 2.03 6.11
CA ALA A 487 9.90 1.78 6.03
C ALA A 487 9.13 2.95 5.39
N GLU A 488 7.92 2.66 4.92
CA GLU A 488 7.07 3.65 4.27
C GLU A 488 6.71 4.84 5.19
N TRP A 489 6.32 5.94 4.57
CA TRP A 489 5.99 7.22 5.21
C TRP A 489 4.97 7.12 6.35
N ARG A 490 4.01 6.18 6.28
CA ARG A 490 2.95 6.03 7.29
C ARG A 490 3.46 5.62 8.66
N TRP A 491 4.65 5.03 8.71
CA TRP A 491 5.31 4.60 9.94
C TRP A 491 6.24 5.66 10.53
N LEU A 492 6.43 6.79 9.84
CA LEU A 492 7.31 7.90 10.24
C LEU A 492 8.75 7.43 10.56
N ARG A 493 9.52 8.31 11.22
CA ARG A 493 10.88 8.03 11.69
C ARG A 493 10.95 8.19 13.21
N ASP A 494 11.98 7.63 13.81
CA ASP A 494 12.41 7.87 15.18
C ASP A 494 11.31 7.73 16.26
N ARG A 495 10.36 6.81 16.00
CA ARG A 495 9.30 6.47 16.94
C ARG A 495 8.98 4.98 16.89
N ASP A 496 8.48 4.47 18.00
CA ASP A 496 8.10 3.07 18.22
C ASP A 496 6.58 2.88 18.35
N ASP A 497 5.79 3.95 18.22
CA ASP A 497 4.34 3.97 18.17
C ASP A 497 3.84 4.42 16.78
N SER A 498 2.53 4.30 16.54
CA SER A 498 1.89 4.76 15.31
C SER A 498 0.87 5.85 15.60
N PRO A 499 0.91 7.00 14.88
CA PRO A 499 -0.14 8.01 15.00
C PRO A 499 -1.48 7.54 14.41
N TRP A 500 -1.45 6.50 13.56
CA TRP A 500 -2.65 5.95 12.93
C TRP A 500 -3.39 4.94 13.81
N TYR A 501 -2.66 4.21 14.67
CA TYR A 501 -3.19 3.09 15.43
C TYR A 501 -2.63 3.10 16.87
N PRO A 502 -3.41 3.51 17.87
CA PRO A 502 -2.93 3.61 19.25
C PRO A 502 -2.47 2.28 19.87
N THR A 503 -2.98 1.16 19.33
CA THR A 503 -2.66 -0.20 19.81
C THR A 503 -1.44 -0.81 19.10
N MET A 504 -0.74 -0.02 18.26
CA MET A 504 0.36 -0.50 17.44
C MET A 504 1.71 -0.09 18.01
N ARG A 505 2.66 -1.00 17.95
CA ARG A 505 4.07 -0.73 18.25
C ARG A 505 4.94 -1.14 17.08
N LEU A 506 5.96 -0.32 16.82
CA LEU A 506 6.84 -0.44 15.65
C LEU A 506 8.22 -0.93 16.11
N PHE A 507 8.70 -2.00 15.49
CA PHE A 507 10.03 -2.54 15.70
C PHE A 507 10.81 -2.44 14.38
N ARG A 508 11.80 -1.56 14.34
CA ARG A 508 12.51 -1.20 13.13
C ARG A 508 13.91 -1.82 13.08
N GLN A 509 14.32 -2.31 11.91
CA GLN A 509 15.69 -2.72 11.69
C GLN A 509 16.68 -1.57 12.00
N LYS A 510 17.67 -1.84 12.82
CA LYS A 510 18.80 -0.92 13.06
C LYS A 510 19.84 -0.99 11.95
N ARG A 511 19.96 -2.16 11.33
CA ARG A 511 20.80 -2.41 10.16
C ARG A 511 19.92 -3.04 9.09
N ARG A 512 20.04 -2.56 7.88
CA ARG A 512 19.28 -3.07 6.73
C ARG A 512 19.48 -4.59 6.59
N GLY A 513 18.36 -5.33 6.48
CA GLY A 513 18.34 -6.79 6.39
C GLY A 513 18.47 -7.54 7.73
N ASP A 514 18.73 -6.85 8.84
CA ASP A 514 18.83 -7.47 10.16
C ASP A 514 17.46 -7.64 10.82
N TRP A 515 16.79 -8.74 10.51
CA TRP A 515 15.57 -9.15 11.20
C TRP A 515 15.85 -9.74 12.57
N SER A 516 17.03 -10.31 12.82
CA SER A 516 17.38 -10.93 14.10
C SER A 516 17.35 -9.92 15.25
N GLY A 517 17.87 -8.71 15.02
CA GLY A 517 17.82 -7.61 15.98
C GLY A 517 16.40 -7.14 16.29
N VAL A 518 15.50 -7.15 15.29
CA VAL A 518 14.08 -6.80 15.45
C VAL A 518 13.38 -7.81 16.38
N PHE A 519 13.52 -9.10 16.09
CA PHE A 519 12.86 -10.16 16.87
C PHE A 519 13.48 -10.36 18.26
N ALA A 520 14.77 -10.08 18.44
CA ALA A 520 15.40 -10.03 19.76
C ALA A 520 14.77 -8.92 20.63
N ALA A 521 14.59 -7.71 20.07
CA ALA A 521 13.93 -6.60 20.76
C ALA A 521 12.46 -6.91 21.09
N MET A 522 11.74 -7.56 20.19
CA MET A 522 10.37 -8.04 20.45
C MET A 522 10.33 -9.07 21.58
N ALA A 523 11.25 -10.05 21.57
CA ALA A 523 11.32 -11.07 22.62
C ALA A 523 11.68 -10.48 23.99
N GLU A 524 12.63 -9.53 24.04
CA GLU A 524 12.97 -8.79 25.25
C GLU A 524 11.75 -8.03 25.79
N ARG A 525 11.03 -7.34 24.91
CA ARG A 525 9.80 -6.63 25.26
C ARG A 525 8.71 -7.58 25.77
N LEU A 526 8.58 -8.76 25.17
CA LEU A 526 7.61 -9.78 25.58
C LEU A 526 7.96 -10.36 26.95
N ALA A 527 9.24 -10.50 27.28
CA ALA A 527 9.72 -10.96 28.57
C ALA A 527 9.60 -9.91 29.67
N SER A 528 9.49 -8.62 29.35
CA SER A 528 9.34 -7.54 30.32
C SER A 528 8.07 -7.69 31.15
N PRO A 529 8.04 -7.24 32.42
CA PRO A 529 6.82 -7.22 33.24
C PRO A 529 5.66 -6.53 32.53
N ALA A 530 4.43 -6.98 32.79
CA ALA A 530 3.24 -6.42 32.15
C ALA A 530 3.11 -4.90 32.33
N GLN A 531 3.58 -4.37 33.46
CA GLN A 531 3.61 -2.94 33.79
C GLN A 531 4.53 -2.14 32.86
N ASP A 532 5.62 -2.75 32.36
CA ASP A 532 6.58 -2.11 31.46
C ASP A 532 6.25 -2.31 29.98
N ARG A 533 5.25 -3.14 29.66
CA ARG A 533 4.86 -3.43 28.27
C ARG A 533 4.08 -2.29 27.62
N GLY A 534 3.64 -1.29 28.40
CA GLY A 534 2.84 -0.17 27.94
C GLY A 534 1.38 -0.52 27.69
N PRO A 535 0.57 0.45 27.30
CA PRO A 535 -0.89 0.29 27.12
C PRO A 535 -1.30 -0.68 26.00
N GLU A 536 -0.38 -1.09 25.13
CA GLU A 536 -0.73 -1.92 23.96
C GLU A 536 -1.16 -3.35 24.30
N LEU A 537 -0.72 -3.87 25.44
CA LEU A 537 -1.13 -5.20 25.95
C LEU A 537 -2.27 -5.14 26.96
N LEU A 538 -2.66 -3.92 27.33
CA LEU A 538 -3.92 -3.71 28.03
C LEU A 538 -5.03 -3.90 26.99
N LEU A 539 -6.04 -4.71 27.32
CA LEU A 539 -7.23 -4.86 26.48
C LEU A 539 -7.61 -3.48 25.93
N ALA A 540 -7.60 -3.33 24.59
CA ALA A 540 -8.13 -2.16 23.94
C ALA A 540 -9.63 -2.14 24.21
N ILE A 541 -10.05 -1.54 25.29
CA ILE A 541 -11.45 -1.23 25.51
C ILE A 541 -11.75 -0.09 24.56
N PRO A 542 -12.71 -0.29 23.65
CA PRO A 542 -13.12 0.78 22.74
C PRO A 542 -13.67 1.92 23.59
N GLY A 543 -12.95 3.03 23.66
CA GLY A 543 -13.43 4.19 24.35
C GLY A 543 -12.37 4.90 25.19
N SER A 544 -12.75 6.05 25.71
CA SER A 544 -11.98 6.82 26.68
C SER A 544 -12.00 6.14 28.06
N VAL A 545 -11.20 6.66 29.00
CA VAL A 545 -11.27 6.22 30.42
C VAL A 545 -12.70 6.40 30.96
N GLY A 546 -13.38 7.46 30.53
CA GLY A 546 -14.79 7.70 30.85
C GLY A 546 -15.70 6.58 30.35
N GLU A 547 -15.47 6.04 29.15
CA GLU A 547 -16.21 4.90 28.61
C GLU A 547 -15.95 3.60 29.39
N LEU A 548 -14.69 3.37 29.81
CA LEU A 548 -14.35 2.21 30.64
C LEU A 548 -15.09 2.23 31.97
N ILE A 549 -15.06 3.37 32.66
CA ILE A 549 -15.72 3.53 33.95
C ILE A 549 -17.24 3.43 33.82
N ASP A 550 -17.80 3.94 32.73
CA ASP A 550 -19.21 3.84 32.37
C ASP A 550 -19.65 2.37 32.19
N ARG A 551 -18.87 1.57 31.44
CA ARG A 551 -19.14 0.13 31.29
C ARG A 551 -19.04 -0.62 32.60
N ILE A 552 -18.05 -0.30 33.46
CA ILE A 552 -17.93 -0.87 34.75
C ILE A 552 -19.22 -0.57 35.59
N ALA A 553 -19.67 0.70 35.61
CA ALA A 553 -20.87 1.10 36.33
C ALA A 553 -22.12 0.36 35.82
N MET A 554 -22.28 0.26 34.51
CA MET A 554 -23.39 -0.48 33.89
C MET A 554 -23.37 -1.97 34.24
N GLN A 555 -22.21 -2.64 34.21
CA GLN A 555 -22.10 -4.06 34.55
C GLN A 555 -22.32 -4.30 36.04
N GLU A 556 -21.91 -3.39 36.94
CA GLU A 556 -22.26 -3.42 38.35
C GLU A 556 -23.77 -3.39 38.58
N ILE A 557 -24.47 -2.48 37.88
CA ILE A 557 -25.93 -2.34 37.97
C ILE A 557 -26.62 -3.58 37.41
N THR A 558 -26.21 -4.04 36.22
CA THR A 558 -26.80 -5.22 35.56
C THR A 558 -26.64 -6.47 36.42
N SER A 559 -25.46 -6.69 37.02
CA SER A 559 -25.19 -7.84 37.90
C SER A 559 -26.07 -7.86 39.15
N ARG A 560 -26.51 -6.66 39.67
CA ARG A 560 -27.39 -6.52 40.83
C ARG A 560 -28.88 -6.63 40.48
N ARG A 561 -29.27 -6.12 39.31
CA ARG A 561 -30.70 -6.04 38.88
C ARG A 561 -31.21 -7.27 38.14
N SER A 562 -30.32 -8.04 37.50
CA SER A 562 -30.76 -9.22 36.72
C SER A 562 -31.23 -10.34 37.65
N ARG A 563 -32.47 -10.81 37.38
CA ARG A 563 -33.06 -11.98 38.04
C ARG A 563 -32.70 -13.27 37.27
N ASP A 564 -32.12 -13.16 36.12
CA ASP A 564 -31.66 -14.27 35.32
C ASP A 564 -30.22 -14.64 35.73
N ASP A 565 -30.02 -15.88 36.14
CA ASP A 565 -28.74 -16.40 36.62
C ASP A 565 -27.65 -16.45 35.55
N GLU A 566 -28.03 -16.58 34.27
CA GLU A 566 -27.09 -16.60 33.15
C GLU A 566 -26.65 -15.17 32.81
N ALA A 567 -27.57 -14.24 32.69
CA ALA A 567 -27.28 -12.82 32.45
C ALA A 567 -26.48 -12.20 33.61
N SER A 568 -26.81 -12.54 34.85
CA SER A 568 -26.08 -12.10 36.05
C SER A 568 -24.65 -12.67 36.14
N ARG A 569 -24.45 -13.92 35.70
CA ARG A 569 -23.10 -14.53 35.58
C ARG A 569 -22.29 -13.88 34.48
N GLY A 570 -22.90 -13.63 33.32
CA GLY A 570 -22.27 -12.92 32.21
C GLY A 570 -21.81 -11.52 32.63
N ALA A 571 -22.68 -10.73 33.26
CA ALA A 571 -22.36 -9.40 33.75
C ALA A 571 -21.23 -9.40 34.81
N ARG A 572 -21.23 -10.36 35.73
CA ARG A 572 -20.15 -10.52 36.71
C ARG A 572 -18.82 -10.91 36.06
N GLY A 573 -18.82 -11.75 35.03
CA GLY A 573 -17.61 -12.12 34.28
C GLY A 573 -17.03 -10.91 33.55
N GLU A 574 -17.87 -10.14 32.87
CA GLU A 574 -17.43 -8.91 32.18
C GLU A 574 -16.95 -7.84 33.17
N LEU A 575 -17.66 -7.66 34.29
CA LEU A 575 -17.26 -6.73 35.34
C LEU A 575 -15.88 -7.07 35.88
N ALA A 576 -15.61 -8.34 36.19
CA ALA A 576 -14.32 -8.78 36.68
C ALA A 576 -13.18 -8.51 35.66
N ALA A 577 -13.44 -8.71 34.40
CA ALA A 577 -12.49 -8.41 33.31
C ALA A 577 -12.24 -6.90 33.18
N LEU A 578 -13.28 -6.07 33.24
CA LEU A 578 -13.17 -4.61 33.16
C LEU A 578 -12.44 -4.02 34.40
N GLU A 579 -12.71 -4.52 35.57
CA GLU A 579 -12.02 -4.11 36.80
C GLU A 579 -10.56 -4.57 36.83
N ASP A 580 -10.26 -5.75 36.32
CA ASP A 580 -8.89 -6.20 36.14
C ASP A 580 -8.13 -5.30 35.15
N CYS A 581 -8.79 -4.91 34.07
CA CYS A 581 -8.26 -3.94 33.13
C CYS A 581 -7.98 -2.59 33.80
N LEU A 582 -8.92 -2.07 34.57
CA LEU A 582 -8.74 -0.80 35.31
C LEU A 582 -7.56 -0.88 36.29
N ARG A 583 -7.43 -1.98 37.03
CA ARG A 583 -6.29 -2.21 37.95
C ARG A 583 -4.95 -2.25 37.22
N ARG A 584 -4.90 -2.97 36.08
CA ARG A 584 -3.66 -3.11 35.30
C ARG A 584 -3.27 -1.83 34.57
N SER A 585 -4.23 -0.95 34.26
CA SER A 585 -3.96 0.32 33.60
C SER A 585 -3.23 1.35 34.50
N GLY A 586 -3.15 1.10 35.80
CA GLY A 586 -2.58 2.05 36.75
C GLY A 586 -3.35 3.38 36.86
N LEU A 587 -4.58 3.42 36.34
CA LEU A 587 -5.45 4.58 36.36
C LEU A 587 -6.05 4.78 37.74
N ASP A 588 -5.23 5.27 38.68
CA ASP A 588 -5.65 5.63 40.03
C ASP A 588 -5.55 7.15 40.21
N HIS A 589 -6.69 7.76 40.60
CA HIS A 589 -6.78 9.19 40.84
C HIS A 589 -7.76 9.44 42.01
N PRO A 590 -7.41 10.27 43.00
CA PRO A 590 -8.28 10.52 44.16
C PRO A 590 -9.70 10.99 43.79
N GLY A 591 -9.86 11.71 42.67
CA GLY A 591 -11.16 12.18 42.18
C GLY A 591 -12.00 11.12 41.48
N LEU A 592 -11.42 9.97 41.05
CA LEU A 592 -12.10 8.96 40.24
C LEU A 592 -13.27 8.32 40.99
N GLY A 593 -13.10 8.03 42.26
CA GLY A 593 -14.12 7.38 43.09
C GLY A 593 -15.42 8.19 43.19
N ALA A 594 -15.35 9.51 43.28
CA ALA A 594 -16.53 10.39 43.33
C ALA A 594 -17.24 10.43 41.96
N LEU A 595 -16.50 10.51 40.85
CA LEU A 595 -17.05 10.53 39.52
C LEU A 595 -17.67 9.18 39.14
N ARG A 596 -17.04 8.05 39.52
CA ARG A 596 -17.61 6.69 39.31
C ARG A 596 -18.96 6.53 40.04
N LYS A 597 -19.06 7.00 41.29
CA LYS A 597 -20.33 7.00 42.05
C LYS A 597 -21.38 7.90 41.39
N GLY A 598 -20.98 9.07 40.92
CA GLY A 598 -21.88 9.99 40.21
C GLY A 598 -22.39 9.39 38.90
N LEU A 599 -21.56 8.67 38.17
CA LEU A 599 -21.90 7.98 36.92
C LEU A 599 -22.90 6.85 37.21
N ALA A 600 -22.62 5.97 38.16
CA ALA A 600 -23.51 4.88 38.54
C ALA A 600 -24.91 5.38 38.98
N ALA A 601 -24.99 6.48 39.70
CA ALA A 601 -26.26 7.08 40.11
C ALA A 601 -27.07 7.62 38.91
N VAL A 602 -26.40 8.16 37.88
CA VAL A 602 -27.04 8.61 36.64
C VAL A 602 -27.52 7.41 35.81
N ASP A 603 -26.72 6.35 35.73
CA ASP A 603 -27.06 5.13 34.99
C ASP A 603 -28.25 4.40 35.64
N GLU A 604 -28.30 4.30 37.00
CA GLU A 604 -29.46 3.76 37.69
C GLU A 604 -30.73 4.57 37.43
N ARG A 605 -30.63 5.91 37.34
CA ARG A 605 -31.76 6.79 37.00
C ARG A 605 -32.20 6.60 35.55
N LEU A 606 -31.26 6.48 34.60
CA LEU A 606 -31.54 6.19 33.19
C LEU A 606 -32.38 4.91 33.05
N LEU A 607 -31.89 3.83 33.66
CA LEU A 607 -32.60 2.54 33.64
C LEU A 607 -33.98 2.62 34.28
N ALA A 608 -34.14 3.37 35.37
CA ALA A 608 -35.45 3.57 36.01
C ALA A 608 -36.41 4.33 35.09
N VAL A 609 -35.96 5.38 34.42
CA VAL A 609 -36.74 6.16 33.45
C VAL A 609 -37.13 5.31 32.24
N GLU A 610 -36.22 4.48 31.73
CA GLU A 610 -36.51 3.55 30.63
C GLU A 610 -37.53 2.47 31.04
N ASP A 611 -37.48 1.97 32.27
CA ASP A 611 -38.45 1.02 32.80
C ASP A 611 -39.85 1.68 32.90
N GLU A 612 -39.93 2.94 33.35
CA GLU A 612 -41.18 3.71 33.40
C GLU A 612 -41.72 4.02 32.01
N ILE A 613 -40.88 4.35 31.04
CA ILE A 613 -41.27 4.53 29.62
C ILE A 613 -41.89 3.24 29.08
N ARG A 614 -41.20 2.09 29.29
CA ARG A 614 -41.75 0.77 28.92
C ARG A 614 -43.09 0.43 29.58
N SER A 615 -43.31 0.92 30.80
CA SER A 615 -44.61 0.76 31.46
C SER A 615 -45.70 1.61 30.80
N CYS A 616 -45.42 2.89 30.53
CA CYS A 616 -46.32 3.77 29.78
C CYS A 616 -46.69 3.20 28.40
N GLU A 617 -45.72 2.62 27.67
CA GLU A 617 -45.95 1.96 26.39
C GLU A 617 -46.87 0.74 26.49
N LYS A 618 -46.77 -0.05 27.56
CA LYS A 618 -47.63 -1.20 27.82
C LYS A 618 -49.05 -0.82 28.24
N GLU A 619 -49.21 0.36 28.85
CA GLU A 619 -50.48 0.88 29.34
C GLU A 619 -51.16 1.83 28.35
N ASP A 620 -50.59 2.00 27.14
CA ASP A 620 -51.02 2.97 26.10
C ASP A 620 -51.12 4.44 26.60
N GLU A 621 -50.30 4.79 27.60
CA GLU A 621 -50.21 6.15 28.20
C GLU A 621 -49.24 7.05 27.41
N PHE A 622 -49.69 7.70 26.36
CA PHE A 622 -48.88 8.60 25.52
C PHE A 622 -49.09 10.11 25.84
N GLY A 623 -49.35 10.46 27.09
CA GLY A 623 -49.64 11.82 27.55
C GLY A 623 -48.45 12.61 28.10
N GLU A 624 -48.76 13.62 28.94
CA GLU A 624 -47.73 14.52 29.56
C GLU A 624 -46.68 13.77 30.36
N ARG A 625 -47.02 12.62 30.94
CA ARG A 625 -46.11 11.76 31.70
C ARG A 625 -44.97 11.22 30.83
N LEU A 626 -45.27 10.72 29.62
CA LEU A 626 -44.29 10.23 28.67
C LEU A 626 -43.34 11.34 28.22
N VAL A 627 -43.91 12.55 27.97
CA VAL A 627 -43.09 13.73 27.60
C VAL A 627 -42.14 14.14 28.74
N ALA A 628 -42.62 14.08 29.99
CA ALA A 628 -41.79 14.37 31.17
C ALA A 628 -40.62 13.34 31.35
N LEU A 629 -40.93 12.05 31.12
CA LEU A 629 -39.95 10.97 31.16
C LEU A 629 -38.92 11.12 30.03
N ALA A 630 -39.35 11.44 28.82
CA ALA A 630 -38.44 11.69 27.68
C ALA A 630 -37.47 12.87 27.97
N ARG A 631 -37.95 13.96 28.56
CA ARG A 631 -37.10 15.09 29.01
C ARG A 631 -36.12 14.68 30.11
N SER A 632 -36.57 13.85 31.07
CA SER A 632 -35.71 13.31 32.12
C SER A 632 -34.58 12.43 31.55
N LEU A 633 -34.92 11.62 30.51
CA LEU A 633 -33.96 10.77 29.80
C LEU A 633 -32.86 11.62 29.12
N VAL A 634 -33.22 12.66 28.38
CA VAL A 634 -32.27 13.59 27.75
C VAL A 634 -31.37 14.24 28.79
N THR A 635 -31.93 14.79 29.87
CA THR A 635 -31.16 15.44 30.94
C THR A 635 -30.19 14.48 31.62
N ALA A 636 -30.60 13.24 31.85
CA ALA A 636 -29.74 12.22 32.45
C ALA A 636 -28.60 11.83 31.50
N ASN A 637 -28.86 11.66 30.19
CA ASN A 637 -27.83 11.39 29.18
C ASN A 637 -26.81 12.53 29.05
N ASP A 638 -27.27 13.79 29.08
CA ASP A 638 -26.35 14.95 29.07
C ASP A 638 -25.44 14.96 30.32
N ARG A 639 -26.00 14.62 31.48
CA ARG A 639 -25.25 14.50 32.74
C ARG A 639 -24.23 13.35 32.68
N ARG A 640 -24.63 12.19 32.15
CA ARG A 640 -23.74 11.04 31.92
C ARG A 640 -22.55 11.43 31.05
N ALA A 641 -22.81 12.06 29.91
CA ALA A 641 -21.78 12.53 28.98
C ALA A 641 -20.83 13.56 29.62
N ALA A 642 -21.34 14.45 30.50
CA ALA A 642 -20.53 15.41 31.23
C ALA A 642 -19.57 14.72 32.20
N ILE A 643 -20.07 13.75 33.01
CA ILE A 643 -19.23 13.01 33.96
C ILE A 643 -18.15 12.21 33.22
N LYS A 644 -18.46 11.57 32.09
CA LYS A 644 -17.47 10.86 31.27
C LYS A 644 -16.35 11.80 30.80
N ARG A 645 -16.68 12.99 30.32
CA ARG A 645 -15.71 14.01 29.93
C ARG A 645 -14.85 14.46 31.13
N ASP A 646 -15.41 14.56 32.33
CA ASP A 646 -14.68 14.93 33.52
C ASP A 646 -13.71 13.82 33.96
N ILE A 647 -14.10 12.54 33.82
CA ILE A 647 -13.20 11.39 34.01
C ILE A 647 -12.05 11.45 33.01
N ASP A 648 -12.33 11.66 31.75
CA ASP A 648 -11.28 11.75 30.72
C ASP A 648 -10.30 12.91 30.96
N ARG A 649 -10.77 14.02 31.53
CA ARG A 649 -9.90 15.15 31.91
C ARG A 649 -8.94 14.81 33.06
N LEU A 650 -9.33 13.97 34.00
CA LEU A 650 -8.45 13.55 35.10
C LEU A 650 -7.19 12.83 34.64
N PHE A 651 -7.29 12.12 33.49
CA PHE A 651 -6.22 11.26 32.97
C PHE A 651 -5.51 11.87 31.76
N ARG A 652 -5.91 13.06 31.28
CA ARG A 652 -5.14 13.79 30.27
C ARG A 652 -3.86 14.31 30.87
N SER A 653 -2.71 13.95 30.29
CA SER A 653 -1.44 14.58 30.62
C SER A 653 -1.55 16.08 30.37
N PRO A 654 -1.11 16.95 31.32
CA PRO A 654 -1.14 18.39 31.10
C PRO A 654 -0.31 18.74 29.87
N THR A 655 -0.87 19.54 28.98
CA THR A 655 -0.16 20.03 27.80
C THR A 655 1.08 20.85 28.21
N PRO A 656 2.10 20.97 27.35
CA PRO A 656 3.27 21.81 27.64
C PRO A 656 2.92 23.27 27.98
N ALA A 657 1.75 23.76 27.56
CA ALA A 657 1.25 25.09 27.90
C ALA A 657 0.70 25.17 29.34
N GLU A 658 0.12 24.10 29.87
CA GLU A 658 -0.38 24.01 31.26
C GLU A 658 0.76 23.85 32.25
N LYS A 659 1.84 23.12 31.88
CA LYS A 659 3.07 23.00 32.70
C LYS A 659 3.87 24.31 32.85
N ARG A 660 3.63 25.32 31.99
CA ARG A 660 4.27 26.66 32.10
C ARG A 660 3.46 27.64 32.96
N ARG A 661 2.24 27.29 33.35
CA ARG A 661 1.38 28.14 34.22
C ARG A 661 1.27 27.66 35.62
N ALA A 662 1.77 26.46 35.95
CA ALA A 662 1.97 25.94 37.30
C ALA A 662 3.45 26.05 37.69
#